data_386a87fdf91e076e22c4f1463215c040
#
_entry.id   386a87fdf91e076e22c4f1463215c040
#
_cell.length_a   1.000
_cell.length_b   1.000
_cell.length_c   1.000
_cell.angle_alpha   90.00
_cell.angle_beta   90.00
_cell.angle_gamma   90.00
#
_symmetry.space_group_name_H-M   'P 1'
#
loop_
_entity.id
_entity.type
_entity.pdbx_description
1 polymer ?
#
loop_
_entity_poly.entity_id
_entity_poly.type
_entity_poly.pdbx_seq_one_letter_code
_entity_poly.pdbx_strand_id
1 'polypeptide(L)'
;MEIISNNTMESKGVIEKNEMFFWDNVEYSLPAGNEERKWKGEWIWAPKDKYPEFQECVPTLFCKEKKNFGVFIFQKKWNIEKKIDNASLFIASEGGYKAYINGRVIGFGNAQPGGDYGNCESLKYKFFEKYNIADYLIQGENVISVRVCLGPVVLSEVCCTKGGLRCDLLLKAEDGTVLNFGTDDTWKCIREECYIESNIWNGLRQLETDEYSYIENGWYNAEKVQDIACFPKLYETPIPNLRYVKKKPLDLINPFAKERIIWKKDFSEIIIKKGSPISFWLDFGAIFCAVPGMTIVGNEDAKIVLHMEEFPGKIERTGTTETYILGQGKNEIESLRRHSIHYIQIVISNFEEDIILKEPQILVSVYPSEMPGEFHCSNKNLEKIYLLGCRTNQICRQTYHMDSPIHQEPLGCMGDYMIESLMNYYTFADPFLTRFDILKIAMYLKDRNYKMFHPSYCLLFIQMMWEYVLYTGDKNLREIMAETTEGILDLFLEYVGENGLVEQAPNYMFMDWVKEKEFNRHHPPKCMGQGYMSALLVGALECSKNLLELVAGYEEKNCYYQNRKNEIKAAINKLLWKDEKQLYVDGLFDAKEKKATKWLPNDVDEEFYSQHMNTLAVLFNIVPKEKQMAVMEKVMEDKSLSHAQPYFMHCIIREMECIDVRKSIWIKRSMEWF
;
A
#
# COMPACT_ATOMS: atom_id res chain seq x y z
N MET A 1 22.72 14.40 11.95
CA MET A 1 22.27 13.20 11.23
C MET A 1 23.45 12.77 10.37
N GLU A 2 24.22 11.78 10.81
CA GLU A 2 25.27 11.24 9.94
C GLU A 2 24.58 10.46 8.84
N ILE A 3 24.74 10.94 7.62
CA ILE A 3 24.32 10.21 6.42
C ILE A 3 25.14 8.91 6.42
N ILE A 4 24.49 7.78 6.52
CA ILE A 4 25.13 6.47 6.42
C ILE A 4 25.99 6.48 5.15
N SER A 5 27.29 6.40 5.31
CA SER A 5 28.21 6.44 4.17
C SER A 5 27.98 5.26 3.24
N ASN A 6 28.19 5.44 1.94
CA ASN A 6 28.03 4.37 0.93
C ASN A 6 28.80 3.09 1.29
N ASN A 7 29.94 3.21 1.99
CA ASN A 7 30.72 2.04 2.45
C ASN A 7 30.01 1.17 3.49
N THR A 8 29.06 1.71 4.27
CA THR A 8 28.26 0.92 5.19
C THR A 8 27.11 0.21 4.48
N MET A 9 26.61 0.76 3.39
CA MET A 9 25.60 0.08 2.57
C MET A 9 26.21 -1.06 1.73
N GLU A 10 27.39 -0.86 1.15
CA GLU A 10 28.07 -1.89 0.33
C GLU A 10 28.68 -3.02 1.14
N SER A 11 29.12 -2.76 2.36
CA SER A 11 29.85 -3.75 3.19
C SER A 11 28.99 -4.56 4.16
N LYS A 12 27.72 -4.15 4.40
CA LYS A 12 26.85 -4.77 5.43
C LYS A 12 25.51 -5.30 4.88
N GLY A 13 25.49 -5.81 3.62
CA GLY A 13 24.32 -6.53 3.13
C GLY A 13 23.25 -5.64 2.54
N VAL A 14 23.64 -4.57 1.86
CA VAL A 14 22.84 -4.13 0.72
C VAL A 14 22.61 -5.37 -0.12
N ILE A 15 21.37 -5.74 -0.31
CA ILE A 15 21.02 -6.79 -1.24
C ILE A 15 21.73 -6.42 -2.53
N GLU A 16 22.61 -7.27 -3.02
CA GLU A 16 23.33 -7.03 -4.25
C GLU A 16 22.31 -6.67 -5.34
N LYS A 17 22.65 -5.75 -6.25
CA LYS A 17 21.78 -5.32 -7.35
C LYS A 17 21.08 -6.51 -8.02
N ASN A 18 21.78 -7.62 -8.16
CA ASN A 18 21.28 -8.88 -8.74
C ASN A 18 20.26 -9.64 -7.87
N GLU A 19 20.22 -9.44 -6.56
CA GLU A 19 19.28 -10.14 -5.68
C GLU A 19 17.96 -9.38 -5.48
N MET A 20 17.95 -8.06 -5.70
CA MET A 20 16.79 -7.20 -5.44
C MET A 20 16.04 -6.80 -6.70
N PHE A 21 16.73 -6.73 -7.84
CA PHE A 21 16.18 -6.26 -9.10
C PHE A 21 16.00 -7.41 -10.10
N PHE A 22 15.54 -8.55 -9.62
CA PHE A 22 15.45 -9.76 -10.42
C PHE A 22 14.22 -9.72 -11.34
N TRP A 23 14.49 -9.79 -12.66
CA TRP A 23 13.55 -10.26 -13.66
C TRP A 23 13.95 -11.67 -14.11
N ASP A 24 13.16 -12.69 -13.84
CA ASP A 24 13.08 -13.79 -14.77
C ASP A 24 12.12 -13.36 -15.87
N ASN A 25 12.38 -13.80 -17.09
CA ASN A 25 11.52 -13.59 -18.26
C ASN A 25 10.07 -13.97 -17.97
N VAL A 26 9.36 -13.08 -17.28
CA VAL A 26 7.92 -13.19 -17.10
C VAL A 26 7.32 -12.61 -18.36
N GLU A 27 6.81 -13.45 -19.23
CA GLU A 27 5.92 -12.99 -20.28
C GLU A 27 4.71 -12.33 -19.62
N TYR A 28 4.65 -11.01 -19.69
CA TYR A 28 3.49 -10.24 -19.27
C TYR A 28 2.39 -10.38 -20.33
N SER A 29 1.75 -11.53 -20.38
CA SER A 29 0.45 -11.59 -21.01
C SER A 29 -0.53 -10.91 -20.06
N LEU A 30 -0.91 -9.69 -20.38
CA LEU A 30 -2.06 -9.06 -19.77
C LEU A 30 -3.25 -10.00 -19.96
N PRO A 31 -3.98 -10.37 -18.91
CA PRO A 31 -5.20 -11.14 -19.10
C PRO A 31 -6.09 -10.35 -20.05
N ALA A 32 -6.39 -10.93 -21.18
CA ALA A 32 -7.34 -10.39 -22.13
C ALA A 32 -8.72 -10.45 -21.48
N GLY A 33 -9.21 -9.30 -21.03
CA GLY A 33 -10.57 -9.15 -20.52
C GLY A 33 -10.80 -9.77 -19.13
N ASN A 34 -11.82 -9.26 -18.47
CA ASN A 34 -12.34 -9.73 -17.19
C ASN A 34 -13.10 -11.06 -17.33
N GLU A 35 -12.48 -12.11 -17.87
CA GLU A 35 -13.12 -13.42 -17.96
C GLU A 35 -13.25 -13.99 -16.54
N GLU A 36 -14.49 -14.20 -16.11
CA GLU A 36 -14.78 -14.91 -14.87
C GLU A 36 -14.23 -16.33 -14.99
N ARG A 37 -13.25 -16.65 -14.14
CA ARG A 37 -12.76 -18.00 -14.02
C ARG A 37 -13.89 -18.95 -13.63
N LYS A 38 -14.08 -20.04 -14.35
CA LYS A 38 -14.95 -21.14 -13.91
C LYS A 38 -14.21 -21.93 -12.82
N TRP A 39 -14.50 -21.62 -11.59
CA TRP A 39 -13.95 -22.30 -10.44
C TRP A 39 -14.51 -23.71 -10.30
N LYS A 40 -13.63 -24.67 -10.02
CA LYS A 40 -14.02 -26.01 -9.56
C LYS A 40 -14.24 -26.01 -8.04
N GLY A 41 -13.34 -25.33 -7.31
CA GLY A 41 -13.43 -25.19 -5.85
C GLY A 41 -14.62 -24.34 -5.43
N GLU A 42 -15.19 -24.68 -4.31
CA GLU A 42 -16.28 -23.96 -3.67
C GLU A 42 -15.69 -23.06 -2.55
N TRP A 43 -16.43 -22.05 -2.14
CA TRP A 43 -16.11 -21.34 -0.94
C TRP A 43 -16.30 -22.28 0.26
N ILE A 44 -15.25 -22.48 1.05
CA ILE A 44 -15.27 -23.26 2.30
C ILE A 44 -14.89 -22.40 3.49
N TRP A 45 -15.36 -22.80 4.66
CA TRP A 45 -14.97 -22.23 5.93
C TRP A 45 -15.02 -23.26 7.05
N ALA A 46 -14.64 -22.84 8.26
CA ALA A 46 -14.73 -23.67 9.46
C ALA A 46 -16.21 -23.99 9.83
N PRO A 47 -16.47 -25.12 10.51
CA PRO A 47 -17.82 -25.60 10.78
C PRO A 47 -18.69 -24.59 11.51
N LYS A 48 -19.93 -24.45 11.03
CA LYS A 48 -20.90 -23.48 11.54
C LYS A 48 -21.26 -23.71 13.01
N ASP A 49 -21.37 -24.95 13.42
CA ASP A 49 -21.71 -25.31 14.81
C ASP A 49 -20.59 -24.99 15.80
N LYS A 50 -19.34 -24.88 15.32
CA LYS A 50 -18.16 -24.55 16.12
C LYS A 50 -17.85 -23.06 16.13
N TYR A 51 -18.06 -22.38 15.00
CA TYR A 51 -17.68 -21.00 14.77
C TYR A 51 -18.83 -20.19 14.14
N PRO A 52 -19.94 -19.99 14.87
CA PRO A 52 -21.13 -19.32 14.34
C PRO A 52 -20.89 -17.85 14.00
N GLU A 53 -19.93 -17.19 14.64
CA GLU A 53 -19.61 -15.77 14.46
C GLU A 53 -19.11 -15.41 13.05
N PHE A 54 -18.63 -16.40 12.29
CA PHE A 54 -18.13 -16.21 10.92
C PHE A 54 -19.16 -16.52 9.84
N GLN A 55 -20.42 -16.73 10.17
CA GLN A 55 -21.44 -17.21 9.24
C GLN A 55 -22.29 -16.10 8.62
N GLU A 56 -22.23 -14.90 9.16
CA GLU A 56 -23.05 -13.78 8.70
C GLU A 56 -22.21 -12.73 7.98
N CYS A 57 -22.69 -12.30 6.82
CA CYS A 57 -22.16 -11.13 6.13
C CYS A 57 -22.58 -9.86 6.84
N VAL A 58 -21.64 -8.96 7.04
CA VAL A 58 -21.90 -7.61 7.51
C VAL A 58 -21.67 -6.65 6.36
N PRO A 59 -22.67 -5.88 5.97
CA PRO A 59 -22.58 -5.02 4.79
C PRO A 59 -21.65 -3.81 4.99
N THR A 60 -21.27 -3.51 6.23
CA THR A 60 -20.38 -2.40 6.57
C THR A 60 -19.11 -2.90 7.25
N LEU A 61 -17.97 -2.39 6.82
CA LEU A 61 -16.65 -2.82 7.30
C LEU A 61 -16.32 -2.33 8.72
N PHE A 62 -17.05 -1.37 9.28
CA PHE A 62 -16.82 -0.84 10.62
C PHE A 62 -17.97 -1.16 11.59
N CYS A 63 -18.48 -2.38 11.55
CA CYS A 63 -19.48 -2.82 12.51
C CYS A 63 -18.81 -3.04 13.87
N LYS A 64 -19.04 -2.15 14.83
CA LYS A 64 -18.46 -2.22 16.18
C LYS A 64 -18.96 -3.40 17.02
N GLU A 65 -20.10 -3.97 16.63
CA GLU A 65 -20.78 -5.00 17.40
C GLU A 65 -20.34 -6.42 17.05
N LYS A 66 -19.74 -6.62 15.86
CA LYS A 66 -19.27 -7.92 15.37
C LYS A 66 -17.78 -7.88 15.12
N LYS A 67 -17.02 -8.48 16.01
CA LYS A 67 -15.59 -8.68 15.90
C LYS A 67 -15.34 -10.11 15.43
N ASN A 68 -15.21 -10.27 14.12
CA ASN A 68 -14.95 -11.58 13.53
C ASN A 68 -13.44 -11.78 13.31
N PHE A 69 -12.66 -11.68 14.38
CA PHE A 69 -11.24 -11.99 14.32
C PHE A 69 -11.01 -13.49 14.49
N GLY A 70 -10.22 -14.07 13.60
CA GLY A 70 -9.79 -15.46 13.74
C GLY A 70 -8.67 -15.81 12.76
N VAL A 71 -7.77 -16.66 13.22
CA VAL A 71 -6.70 -17.24 12.39
C VAL A 71 -7.02 -18.72 12.22
N PHE A 72 -7.13 -19.15 10.98
CA PHE A 72 -7.48 -20.52 10.62
C PHE A 72 -6.44 -21.13 9.68
N ILE A 73 -6.14 -22.41 9.88
CA ILE A 73 -5.37 -23.19 8.90
C ILE A 73 -6.32 -24.14 8.20
N PHE A 74 -6.30 -24.11 6.89
CA PHE A 74 -6.97 -25.07 6.01
C PHE A 74 -5.91 -25.95 5.38
N GLN A 75 -6.16 -27.27 5.33
CA GLN A 75 -5.19 -28.23 4.82
C GLN A 75 -5.85 -29.31 3.96
N LYS A 76 -5.17 -29.68 2.89
CA LYS A 76 -5.53 -30.84 2.05
C LYS A 76 -4.28 -31.63 1.70
N LYS A 77 -4.41 -32.96 1.78
CA LYS A 77 -3.43 -33.91 1.31
C LYS A 77 -3.93 -34.57 0.03
N TRP A 78 -3.02 -34.80 -0.89
CA TRP A 78 -3.27 -35.59 -2.09
C TRP A 78 -2.01 -36.31 -2.57
N ASN A 79 -2.21 -37.36 -3.35
CA ASN A 79 -1.10 -38.14 -3.91
C ASN A 79 -0.91 -37.82 -5.40
N ILE A 80 0.33 -37.63 -5.81
CA ILE A 80 0.72 -37.42 -7.20
C ILE A 80 1.50 -38.65 -7.67
N GLU A 81 0.91 -39.45 -8.56
CA GLU A 81 1.52 -40.64 -9.12
C GLU A 81 2.33 -40.35 -10.39
N LYS A 82 1.95 -39.30 -11.12
CA LYS A 82 2.53 -38.92 -12.40
C LYS A 82 3.51 -37.77 -12.24
N LYS A 83 4.50 -37.70 -13.10
CA LYS A 83 5.40 -36.55 -13.15
C LYS A 83 4.64 -35.33 -13.72
N ILE A 84 4.70 -34.22 -13.02
CA ILE A 84 4.01 -32.98 -13.35
C ILE A 84 4.93 -32.09 -14.17
N ASP A 85 4.43 -31.63 -15.31
CA ASP A 85 5.09 -30.68 -16.20
C ASP A 85 4.75 -29.23 -15.85
N ASN A 86 3.47 -28.97 -15.56
CA ASN A 86 3.00 -27.64 -15.21
C ASN A 86 1.95 -27.73 -14.11
N ALA A 87 1.98 -26.77 -13.17
CA ALA A 87 1.02 -26.74 -12.08
C ALA A 87 0.70 -25.30 -11.66
N SER A 88 -0.59 -25.01 -11.51
CA SER A 88 -1.07 -23.71 -11.07
C SER A 88 -1.99 -23.85 -9.86
N LEU A 89 -1.78 -22.97 -8.88
CA LEU A 89 -2.69 -22.73 -7.77
C LEU A 89 -3.40 -21.39 -8.01
N PHE A 90 -4.72 -21.40 -7.98
CA PHE A 90 -5.57 -20.20 -7.99
C PHE A 90 -6.20 -20.09 -6.61
N ILE A 91 -6.11 -18.94 -5.97
CA ILE A 91 -6.50 -18.79 -4.57
C ILE A 91 -7.09 -17.41 -4.28
N ALA A 92 -8.21 -17.41 -3.55
CA ALA A 92 -8.82 -16.22 -2.94
C ALA A 92 -9.32 -16.54 -1.54
N SER A 93 -9.27 -15.56 -0.64
CA SER A 93 -9.85 -15.69 0.70
C SER A 93 -10.54 -14.41 1.17
N GLU A 94 -11.44 -14.53 2.12
CA GLU A 94 -11.83 -13.42 2.96
C GLU A 94 -10.78 -13.26 4.08
N GLY A 95 -10.23 -12.05 4.20
CA GLY A 95 -9.03 -11.80 5.01
C GLY A 95 -7.72 -12.07 4.26
N GLY A 96 -6.61 -11.76 4.91
CA GLY A 96 -5.29 -12.06 4.38
C GLY A 96 -4.95 -13.54 4.50
N TYR A 97 -4.22 -14.08 3.53
CA TYR A 97 -3.76 -15.48 3.62
C TYR A 97 -2.25 -15.61 3.42
N LYS A 98 -1.73 -16.73 3.91
CA LYS A 98 -0.41 -17.26 3.59
C LYS A 98 -0.55 -18.71 3.15
N ALA A 99 -0.06 -19.02 1.94
CA ALA A 99 -0.18 -20.34 1.34
C ALA A 99 1.15 -21.09 1.34
N TYR A 100 1.07 -22.39 1.58
CA TYR A 100 2.23 -23.31 1.63
C TYR A 100 1.94 -24.57 0.82
N ILE A 101 2.96 -25.10 0.17
CA ILE A 101 2.97 -26.48 -0.35
C ILE A 101 4.20 -27.19 0.21
N ASN A 102 3.97 -28.35 0.81
CA ASN A 102 5.02 -29.17 1.42
C ASN A 102 5.91 -28.37 2.41
N GLY A 103 5.29 -27.48 3.20
CA GLY A 103 5.95 -26.59 4.17
C GLY A 103 6.71 -25.40 3.57
N ARG A 104 6.74 -25.26 2.24
CA ARG A 104 7.39 -24.14 1.56
C ARG A 104 6.37 -23.04 1.26
N VAL A 105 6.70 -21.80 1.58
CA VAL A 105 5.85 -20.63 1.30
C VAL A 105 5.68 -20.45 -0.20
N ILE A 106 4.43 -20.35 -0.65
CA ILE A 106 4.05 -20.03 -2.03
C ILE A 106 3.84 -18.52 -2.17
N GLY A 107 3.09 -17.92 -1.26
CA GLY A 107 2.80 -16.50 -1.30
C GLY A 107 1.84 -16.04 -0.21
N PHE A 108 1.67 -14.74 -0.18
CA PHE A 108 0.73 -14.02 0.65
C PHE A 108 -0.29 -13.32 -0.24
N GLY A 109 -1.53 -13.32 0.12
CA GLY A 109 -2.60 -12.61 -0.57
C GLY A 109 -3.67 -12.16 0.43
N ASN A 110 -4.67 -11.51 -0.02
CA ASN A 110 -4.96 -11.17 -1.42
C ASN A 110 -4.21 -9.88 -1.82
N ALA A 111 -4.11 -9.63 -3.14
CA ALA A 111 -3.73 -8.30 -3.58
C ALA A 111 -4.76 -7.28 -3.08
N GLN A 112 -4.28 -6.10 -2.69
CA GLN A 112 -5.14 -5.05 -2.16
C GLN A 112 -6.15 -4.59 -3.21
N PRO A 113 -7.46 -4.62 -2.93
CA PRO A 113 -8.48 -4.24 -3.92
C PRO A 113 -8.72 -2.72 -4.01
N GLY A 114 -8.03 -1.92 -3.21
CA GLY A 114 -8.34 -0.51 -3.02
C GLY A 114 -9.35 -0.29 -1.90
N GLY A 115 -9.51 0.93 -1.48
CA GLY A 115 -10.41 1.30 -0.39
C GLY A 115 -10.31 2.78 -0.07
N ASP A 116 -11.04 3.21 0.96
CA ASP A 116 -11.03 4.60 1.39
C ASP A 116 -11.53 4.73 2.84
N TYR A 117 -11.04 5.71 3.59
CA TYR A 117 -11.41 5.96 4.98
C TYR A 117 -12.89 6.30 5.19
N GLY A 118 -13.48 7.02 4.28
CA GLY A 118 -14.84 7.52 4.42
C GLY A 118 -15.91 6.51 4.06
N ASN A 119 -15.54 5.36 3.52
CA ASN A 119 -16.50 4.38 3.04
C ASN A 119 -16.44 3.09 3.84
N CYS A 120 -17.50 2.84 4.59
CA CYS A 120 -17.65 1.66 5.43
C CYS A 120 -18.40 0.51 4.74
N GLU A 121 -18.80 0.67 3.49
CA GLU A 121 -19.47 -0.40 2.76
C GLU A 121 -18.48 -1.41 2.20
N SER A 122 -18.87 -2.67 2.17
CA SER A 122 -18.07 -3.76 1.60
C SER A 122 -17.82 -3.56 0.12
N LEU A 123 -16.64 -3.92 -0.36
CA LEU A 123 -16.33 -3.95 -1.78
C LEU A 123 -17.04 -5.12 -2.47
N LYS A 124 -17.51 -4.89 -3.70
CA LYS A 124 -18.20 -5.90 -4.50
C LYS A 124 -17.26 -6.74 -5.36
N TYR A 125 -15.97 -6.46 -5.32
CA TYR A 125 -14.95 -7.15 -6.09
C TYR A 125 -13.71 -7.41 -5.23
N LYS A 126 -12.91 -8.38 -5.64
CA LYS A 126 -11.64 -8.78 -5.05
C LYS A 126 -10.76 -9.43 -6.11
N PHE A 127 -9.46 -9.47 -5.86
CA PHE A 127 -8.51 -10.12 -6.76
C PHE A 127 -8.06 -11.46 -6.18
N PHE A 128 -7.92 -12.46 -7.06
CA PHE A 128 -7.33 -13.74 -6.72
C PHE A 128 -5.95 -13.88 -7.35
N GLU A 129 -5.08 -14.60 -6.69
CA GLU A 129 -3.73 -14.87 -7.18
C GLU A 129 -3.66 -16.21 -7.91
N LYS A 130 -2.78 -16.23 -8.91
CA LYS A 130 -2.35 -17.44 -9.63
C LYS A 130 -0.87 -17.65 -9.39
N TYR A 131 -0.50 -18.78 -8.79
CA TYR A 131 0.88 -19.16 -8.55
C TYR A 131 1.29 -20.34 -9.42
N ASN A 132 2.49 -20.30 -10.00
CA ASN A 132 3.14 -21.49 -10.52
C ASN A 132 3.69 -22.32 -9.35
N ILE A 133 3.24 -23.56 -9.23
CA ILE A 133 3.57 -24.42 -8.10
C ILE A 133 4.31 -25.70 -8.51
N ALA A 134 4.71 -25.86 -9.76
CA ALA A 134 5.34 -27.09 -10.24
C ALA A 134 6.57 -27.49 -9.43
N ASP A 135 7.45 -26.53 -9.11
CA ASP A 135 8.70 -26.73 -8.35
C ASP A 135 8.48 -27.05 -6.86
N TYR A 136 7.25 -26.92 -6.37
CA TYR A 136 6.89 -27.21 -4.98
C TYR A 136 6.34 -28.62 -4.80
N LEU A 137 5.95 -29.26 -5.90
CA LEU A 137 5.34 -30.59 -5.88
C LEU A 137 6.39 -31.70 -5.89
N ILE A 138 6.04 -32.82 -5.24
CA ILE A 138 6.84 -34.04 -5.22
C ILE A 138 5.99 -35.21 -5.71
N GLN A 139 6.65 -36.26 -6.21
CA GLN A 139 5.96 -37.52 -6.46
C GLN A 139 5.60 -38.16 -5.13
N GLY A 140 4.37 -38.64 -4.98
CA GLY A 140 3.82 -39.15 -3.74
C GLY A 140 2.90 -38.15 -3.03
N GLU A 141 2.84 -38.21 -1.71
CA GLU A 141 1.97 -37.35 -0.89
C GLU A 141 2.44 -35.89 -0.92
N ASN A 142 1.52 -35.00 -1.26
CA ASN A 142 1.69 -33.55 -1.19
C ASN A 142 0.68 -32.96 -0.23
N VAL A 143 1.04 -31.85 0.39
CA VAL A 143 0.21 -31.14 1.36
C VAL A 143 0.13 -29.66 0.96
N ILE A 144 -1.07 -29.15 0.70
CA ILE A 144 -1.33 -27.71 0.69
C ILE A 144 -1.85 -27.29 2.06
N SER A 145 -1.31 -26.20 2.58
CA SER A 145 -1.80 -25.55 3.79
C SER A 145 -2.01 -24.06 3.52
N VAL A 146 -3.13 -23.52 3.95
CA VAL A 146 -3.45 -22.11 3.81
C VAL A 146 -3.83 -21.56 5.18
N ARG A 147 -3.01 -20.66 5.71
CA ARG A 147 -3.33 -19.91 6.92
C ARG A 147 -4.11 -18.67 6.49
N VAL A 148 -5.33 -18.50 6.99
CA VAL A 148 -6.21 -17.35 6.71
C VAL A 148 -6.41 -16.55 7.99
N CYS A 149 -6.11 -15.26 7.94
CA CYS A 149 -6.37 -14.31 9.02
C CYS A 149 -7.56 -13.44 8.62
N LEU A 150 -8.72 -13.68 9.24
CA LEU A 150 -9.93 -12.87 9.08
C LEU A 150 -10.00 -11.84 10.19
N GLY A 151 -10.15 -10.56 9.81
CA GLY A 151 -10.23 -9.45 10.75
C GLY A 151 -8.90 -9.14 11.51
N PRO A 152 -8.90 -8.21 12.40
CA PRO A 152 -9.91 -7.17 12.50
C PRO A 152 -10.11 -6.50 11.15
N VAL A 153 -11.31 -5.98 10.91
CA VAL A 153 -11.73 -5.54 9.58
C VAL A 153 -10.82 -4.45 9.03
N VAL A 154 -10.16 -4.74 7.93
CA VAL A 154 -9.36 -3.78 7.17
C VAL A 154 -9.88 -3.75 5.74
N LEU A 155 -10.10 -2.56 5.21
CA LEU A 155 -10.69 -2.32 3.89
C LEU A 155 -10.01 -3.08 2.74
N SER A 156 -8.71 -3.30 2.85
CA SER A 156 -7.92 -3.91 1.79
C SER A 156 -7.95 -5.44 1.75
N GLU A 157 -8.43 -6.11 2.80
CA GLU A 157 -8.36 -7.58 2.86
C GLU A 157 -9.72 -8.24 2.99
N VAL A 158 -10.66 -7.57 3.64
CA VAL A 158 -11.98 -8.11 3.93
C VAL A 158 -13.01 -7.38 3.10
N CYS A 159 -13.68 -8.08 2.21
CA CYS A 159 -14.80 -7.54 1.44
C CYS A 159 -16.15 -7.83 2.10
N CYS A 160 -16.23 -8.90 2.88
CA CYS A 160 -17.33 -9.18 3.81
C CYS A 160 -16.76 -9.78 5.08
N THR A 161 -17.51 -9.81 6.17
CA THR A 161 -17.04 -10.35 7.44
C THR A 161 -17.31 -11.84 7.61
N LYS A 162 -17.91 -12.47 6.61
CA LYS A 162 -18.12 -13.91 6.55
C LYS A 162 -16.83 -14.60 6.13
N GLY A 163 -16.39 -15.60 6.85
CA GLY A 163 -15.18 -16.35 6.53
C GLY A 163 -15.31 -17.10 5.20
N GLY A 164 -14.20 -17.18 4.45
CA GLY A 164 -14.17 -17.86 3.17
C GLY A 164 -12.77 -18.11 2.64
N LEU A 165 -12.55 -19.30 2.10
CA LEU A 165 -11.38 -19.70 1.33
C LEU A 165 -11.84 -20.42 0.07
N ARG A 166 -11.24 -20.09 -1.08
CA ARG A 166 -11.49 -20.74 -2.36
C ARG A 166 -10.19 -20.98 -3.10
N CYS A 167 -9.94 -22.24 -3.48
CA CYS A 167 -8.75 -22.64 -4.22
C CYS A 167 -9.09 -23.60 -5.35
N ASP A 168 -8.31 -23.48 -6.45
CA ASP A 168 -8.22 -24.49 -7.51
C ASP A 168 -6.75 -24.85 -7.72
N LEU A 169 -6.46 -26.14 -7.86
CA LEU A 169 -5.16 -26.65 -8.30
C LEU A 169 -5.35 -27.32 -9.66
N LEU A 170 -4.66 -26.79 -10.65
CA LEU A 170 -4.64 -27.33 -12.00
C LEU A 170 -3.25 -27.89 -12.29
N LEU A 171 -3.14 -29.23 -12.43
CA LEU A 171 -1.89 -29.92 -12.68
C LEU A 171 -1.93 -30.55 -14.08
N LYS A 172 -0.86 -30.38 -14.82
CA LYS A 172 -0.66 -31.04 -16.13
C LYS A 172 0.55 -31.97 -16.02
N ALA A 173 0.30 -33.26 -16.23
CA ALA A 173 1.37 -34.25 -16.25
C ALA A 173 2.08 -34.29 -17.62
N GLU A 174 3.31 -34.82 -17.66
CA GLU A 174 4.11 -34.97 -18.90
C GLU A 174 3.39 -35.79 -19.98
N ASP A 175 2.53 -36.74 -19.59
CA ASP A 175 1.73 -37.54 -20.51
C ASP A 175 0.47 -36.84 -21.05
N GLY A 176 0.30 -35.53 -20.72
CA GLY A 176 -0.83 -34.72 -21.11
C GLY A 176 -2.07 -34.86 -20.22
N THR A 177 -2.05 -35.73 -19.21
CA THR A 177 -3.15 -35.85 -18.23
C THR A 177 -3.33 -34.54 -17.46
N VAL A 178 -4.56 -34.06 -17.35
CA VAL A 178 -4.92 -32.88 -16.57
C VAL A 178 -5.68 -33.32 -15.33
N LEU A 179 -5.14 -32.94 -14.15
CA LEU A 179 -5.79 -33.12 -12.85
C LEU A 179 -6.25 -31.75 -12.34
N ASN A 180 -7.50 -31.68 -11.90
CA ASN A 180 -8.08 -30.46 -11.37
C ASN A 180 -8.73 -30.75 -10.02
N PHE A 181 -8.22 -30.13 -8.97
CA PHE A 181 -8.71 -30.21 -7.60
C PHE A 181 -9.21 -28.83 -7.16
N GLY A 182 -10.22 -28.80 -6.31
CA GLY A 182 -10.73 -27.55 -5.74
C GLY A 182 -10.94 -27.67 -4.24
N THR A 183 -11.25 -26.56 -3.61
CA THR A 183 -11.74 -26.56 -2.23
C THR A 183 -13.09 -27.21 -2.12
N ASP A 184 -13.26 -28.10 -1.14
CA ASP A 184 -14.49 -28.84 -0.84
C ASP A 184 -14.53 -29.24 0.66
N ASP A 185 -15.57 -29.95 1.08
CA ASP A 185 -15.78 -30.43 2.45
C ASP A 185 -14.82 -31.54 2.90
N THR A 186 -13.91 -31.99 2.05
CA THR A 186 -12.85 -32.94 2.40
C THR A 186 -11.59 -32.26 2.90
N TRP A 187 -11.50 -30.93 2.80
CA TRP A 187 -10.44 -30.16 3.41
C TRP A 187 -10.59 -30.20 4.94
N LYS A 188 -9.46 -30.19 5.62
CA LYS A 188 -9.39 -30.05 7.08
C LYS A 188 -9.15 -28.62 7.46
N CYS A 189 -9.70 -28.19 8.58
CA CYS A 189 -9.46 -26.86 9.14
C CYS A 189 -9.30 -26.92 10.65
N ILE A 190 -8.55 -25.94 11.19
CA ILE A 190 -8.39 -25.71 12.62
C ILE A 190 -8.26 -24.22 12.85
N ARG A 191 -8.82 -23.71 13.94
CA ARG A 191 -8.57 -22.35 14.42
C ARG A 191 -7.30 -22.34 15.28
N GLU A 192 -6.43 -21.40 15.05
CA GLU A 192 -5.30 -21.11 15.93
C GLU A 192 -5.80 -20.18 17.06
N GLU A 193 -6.26 -20.76 18.15
CA GLU A 193 -6.85 -20.04 19.28
C GLU A 193 -5.86 -19.17 20.05
N CYS A 194 -4.56 -19.35 19.82
CA CYS A 194 -3.50 -18.56 20.43
C CYS A 194 -3.45 -17.10 19.99
N TYR A 195 -4.08 -16.76 18.87
CA TYR A 195 -4.09 -15.38 18.39
C TYR A 195 -5.25 -14.61 19.00
N ILE A 196 -4.95 -13.45 19.55
CA ILE A 196 -5.94 -12.52 20.09
C ILE A 196 -6.07 -11.27 19.23
N GLU A 197 -7.26 -10.69 19.22
CA GLU A 197 -7.52 -9.43 18.54
C GLU A 197 -6.82 -8.28 19.23
N SER A 198 -6.03 -7.50 18.52
CA SER A 198 -5.46 -6.26 19.00
C SER A 198 -6.20 -5.04 18.47
N ASN A 199 -5.98 -3.90 19.12
CA ASN A 199 -6.59 -2.64 18.71
C ASN A 199 -6.03 -2.19 17.35
N ILE A 200 -6.95 -1.78 16.45
CA ILE A 200 -6.60 -1.16 15.18
C ILE A 200 -6.66 0.35 15.33
N TRP A 201 -5.64 1.03 14.87
CA TRP A 201 -5.62 2.47 14.78
C TRP A 201 -5.40 2.91 13.33
N ASN A 202 -6.28 3.78 12.82
CA ASN A 202 -6.20 4.38 11.48
C ASN A 202 -5.90 3.41 10.33
N GLY A 203 -6.56 2.25 10.34
CA GLY A 203 -6.37 1.24 9.29
C GLY A 203 -5.07 0.44 9.39
N LEU A 204 -4.18 0.78 10.31
CA LEU A 204 -3.01 -0.03 10.63
C LEU A 204 -3.44 -1.28 11.39
N ARG A 205 -2.90 -2.42 10.99
CA ARG A 205 -3.15 -3.67 11.68
C ARG A 205 -2.15 -3.85 12.79
N GLN A 206 -2.65 -4.14 13.95
CA GLN A 206 -1.86 -4.71 15.03
C GLN A 206 -2.39 -6.10 15.31
N LEU A 207 -1.53 -7.09 15.27
CA LEU A 207 -1.78 -8.40 15.82
C LEU A 207 -0.88 -8.54 17.03
N GLU A 208 -1.48 -8.69 18.18
CA GLU A 208 -0.78 -9.14 19.38
C GLU A 208 -1.13 -10.61 19.57
N THR A 209 -0.13 -11.41 19.88
CA THR A 209 -0.32 -12.79 20.29
C THR A 209 0.07 -12.85 21.74
N ASP A 210 -0.89 -13.08 22.62
CA ASP A 210 -0.59 -13.25 24.04
C ASP A 210 -0.11 -14.67 24.36
N GLU A 211 -0.56 -15.65 23.61
CA GLU A 211 -0.19 -17.04 23.85
C GLU A 211 0.03 -17.76 22.51
N TYR A 212 1.21 -18.30 22.30
CA TYR A 212 1.48 -19.23 21.22
C TYR A 212 1.44 -20.66 21.77
N SER A 213 0.29 -21.29 21.67
CA SER A 213 0.15 -22.71 22.03
C SER A 213 0.10 -23.59 20.78
N TYR A 214 0.91 -24.62 20.74
CA TYR A 214 0.83 -25.62 19.69
C TYR A 214 -0.41 -26.50 19.90
N ILE A 215 -1.33 -26.52 18.93
CA ILE A 215 -2.55 -27.32 19.00
C ILE A 215 -2.30 -28.64 18.26
N GLU A 216 -2.17 -29.72 19.00
CA GLU A 216 -2.02 -31.06 18.42
C GLU A 216 -3.33 -31.69 17.95
N ASN A 217 -4.46 -31.31 18.53
CA ASN A 217 -5.76 -31.94 18.31
C ASN A 217 -6.84 -30.93 17.99
N GLY A 218 -7.83 -31.33 17.20
CA GLY A 218 -9.01 -30.51 16.93
C GLY A 218 -9.26 -30.13 15.47
N TRP A 219 -8.67 -30.88 14.54
CA TRP A 219 -8.96 -30.71 13.12
C TRP A 219 -10.40 -31.14 12.79
N TYR A 220 -11.14 -30.26 12.17
CA TYR A 220 -12.49 -30.49 11.65
C TYR A 220 -12.45 -30.61 10.13
N ASN A 221 -13.49 -31.17 9.54
CA ASN A 221 -13.74 -30.98 8.13
C ASN A 221 -14.21 -29.54 7.89
N ALA A 222 -13.72 -28.92 6.84
CA ALA A 222 -14.27 -27.66 6.40
C ALA A 222 -15.71 -27.85 5.87
N GLU A 223 -16.52 -26.83 5.93
CA GLU A 223 -17.87 -26.83 5.39
C GLU A 223 -17.97 -25.87 4.21
N LYS A 224 -18.82 -26.25 3.24
CA LYS A 224 -19.19 -25.36 2.14
C LYS A 224 -19.99 -24.19 2.68
N VAL A 225 -19.59 -22.99 2.28
CA VAL A 225 -20.33 -21.78 2.62
C VAL A 225 -21.63 -21.74 1.83
N GLN A 226 -22.78 -21.73 2.51
CA GLN A 226 -24.09 -21.89 1.88
C GLN A 226 -24.56 -20.62 1.16
N ASP A 227 -24.54 -19.48 1.82
CA ASP A 227 -24.93 -18.22 1.23
C ASP A 227 -23.70 -17.43 0.75
N ILE A 228 -23.47 -17.42 -0.54
CA ILE A 228 -22.33 -16.75 -1.18
C ILE A 228 -22.71 -15.44 -1.86
N ALA A 229 -23.95 -14.96 -1.71
CA ALA A 229 -24.41 -13.75 -2.38
C ALA A 229 -23.64 -12.48 -1.95
N CYS A 230 -23.10 -12.50 -0.74
CA CYS A 230 -22.30 -11.40 -0.21
C CYS A 230 -20.81 -11.46 -0.57
N PHE A 231 -20.32 -12.59 -1.13
CA PHE A 231 -18.93 -12.68 -1.53
C PHE A 231 -18.65 -11.79 -2.75
N PRO A 232 -17.46 -11.17 -2.79
CA PRO A 232 -17.09 -10.31 -3.91
C PRO A 232 -16.94 -11.10 -5.21
N LYS A 233 -17.13 -10.44 -6.34
CA LYS A 233 -16.74 -10.94 -7.63
C LYS A 233 -15.21 -11.03 -7.72
N LEU A 234 -14.69 -12.17 -8.17
CA LEU A 234 -13.25 -12.43 -8.23
C LEU A 234 -12.68 -12.11 -9.61
N TYR A 235 -11.60 -11.35 -9.65
CA TYR A 235 -10.81 -11.05 -10.84
C TYR A 235 -9.38 -11.56 -10.66
N GLU A 236 -8.72 -11.98 -11.73
CA GLU A 236 -7.30 -12.35 -11.65
C GLU A 236 -6.42 -11.13 -11.40
N THR A 237 -5.48 -11.25 -10.48
CA THR A 237 -4.46 -10.23 -10.23
C THR A 237 -3.57 -10.08 -11.47
N PRO A 238 -3.53 -8.90 -12.13
CA PRO A 238 -2.87 -8.75 -13.43
C PRO A 238 -1.37 -8.40 -13.32
N ILE A 239 -0.80 -8.49 -12.13
CA ILE A 239 0.62 -8.21 -11.87
C ILE A 239 1.38 -9.48 -11.52
N PRO A 240 2.71 -9.52 -11.68
CA PRO A 240 3.51 -10.66 -11.25
C PRO A 240 3.41 -10.89 -9.74
N ASN A 241 3.48 -12.16 -9.34
CA ASN A 241 3.52 -12.53 -7.93
C ASN A 241 4.75 -11.95 -7.25
N LEU A 242 4.58 -11.46 -6.03
CA LEU A 242 5.69 -11.04 -5.20
C LEU A 242 6.67 -12.20 -4.97
N ARG A 243 7.93 -11.89 -4.89
CA ARG A 243 9.00 -12.83 -4.51
C ARG A 243 9.32 -12.67 -3.05
N TYR A 244 9.80 -13.76 -2.47
CA TYR A 244 10.16 -13.83 -1.05
C TYR A 244 11.58 -14.30 -0.90
N VAL A 245 12.42 -13.45 -0.28
CA VAL A 245 13.85 -13.72 -0.08
C VAL A 245 14.15 -13.79 1.42
N LYS A 246 14.76 -14.88 1.88
CA LYS A 246 15.19 -15.03 3.27
C LYS A 246 16.44 -14.21 3.52
N LYS A 247 16.45 -13.45 4.61
CA LYS A 247 17.63 -12.71 5.10
C LYS A 247 17.87 -13.03 6.57
N LYS A 248 19.13 -13.28 6.89
CA LYS A 248 19.59 -13.42 8.28
C LYS A 248 20.08 -12.08 8.81
N PRO A 249 20.14 -11.89 10.14
CA PRO A 249 20.79 -10.73 10.72
C PRO A 249 22.27 -10.65 10.29
N LEU A 250 22.77 -9.43 10.20
CA LEU A 250 24.18 -9.15 9.94
C LEU A 250 24.96 -8.90 11.22
N ASP A 251 24.27 -8.32 12.24
CA ASP A 251 24.89 -7.98 13.51
C ASP A 251 23.89 -8.08 14.67
N LEU A 252 24.43 -8.19 15.88
CA LEU A 252 23.71 -8.09 17.14
C LEU A 252 24.27 -6.89 17.90
N ILE A 253 23.41 -5.89 18.09
CA ILE A 253 23.81 -4.60 18.63
C ILE A 253 23.06 -4.28 19.93
N ASN A 254 23.63 -3.35 20.71
CA ASN A 254 23.07 -2.83 21.97
C ASN A 254 22.57 -3.92 22.93
N PRO A 255 23.35 -4.98 23.20
CA PRO A 255 22.90 -6.02 24.12
C PRO A 255 22.92 -5.51 25.56
N PHE A 256 21.78 -5.64 26.24
CA PHE A 256 21.72 -5.53 27.69
C PHE A 256 22.13 -6.88 28.30
N ALA A 257 23.07 -6.88 29.26
CA ALA A 257 23.66 -8.11 29.83
C ALA A 257 24.35 -9.03 28.79
N LYS A 258 25.26 -8.45 28.02
CA LYS A 258 25.97 -9.12 26.88
C LYS A 258 26.60 -10.45 27.26
N GLU A 259 27.09 -10.58 28.48
CA GLU A 259 27.77 -11.80 29.02
C GLU A 259 26.84 -13.02 29.07
N ARG A 260 25.53 -12.79 28.96
CA ARG A 260 24.52 -13.84 28.95
C ARG A 260 24.07 -14.24 27.56
N ILE A 261 24.55 -13.56 26.51
CA ILE A 261 24.17 -13.83 25.13
C ILE A 261 25.37 -14.49 24.42
N ILE A 262 25.13 -15.68 23.89
CA ILE A 262 26.11 -16.43 23.10
C ILE A 262 25.49 -16.67 21.73
N TRP A 263 26.14 -16.27 20.66
CA TRP A 263 25.62 -16.49 19.31
C TRP A 263 26.67 -16.98 18.33
N LYS A 264 26.21 -17.77 17.38
CA LYS A 264 27.04 -18.19 16.25
C LYS A 264 27.16 -17.04 15.24
N LYS A 265 28.31 -16.91 14.61
CA LYS A 265 28.61 -15.83 13.66
C LYS A 265 27.63 -15.79 12.46
N ASP A 266 27.10 -16.95 12.06
CA ASP A 266 26.11 -17.09 10.97
C ASP A 266 24.65 -16.91 11.43
N PHE A 267 24.44 -16.54 12.70
CA PHE A 267 23.13 -16.40 13.34
C PHE A 267 22.25 -17.65 13.24
N SER A 268 22.82 -18.84 13.03
CA SER A 268 22.02 -20.06 13.07
C SER A 268 21.50 -20.36 14.49
N GLU A 269 22.12 -19.79 15.51
CA GLU A 269 21.74 -20.00 16.91
C GLU A 269 22.19 -18.83 17.79
N ILE A 270 21.27 -18.34 18.64
CA ILE A 270 21.55 -17.38 19.71
C ILE A 270 21.03 -17.99 21.02
N ILE A 271 21.92 -18.16 21.99
CA ILE A 271 21.64 -18.74 23.30
C ILE A 271 21.60 -17.60 24.33
N ILE A 272 20.51 -17.48 25.03
CA ILE A 272 20.30 -16.53 26.13
C ILE A 272 20.28 -17.30 27.44
N LYS A 273 21.26 -17.07 28.27
CA LYS A 273 21.35 -17.71 29.59
C LYS A 273 20.27 -17.17 30.52
N LYS A 274 19.67 -18.11 31.30
CA LYS A 274 18.63 -17.81 32.29
C LYS A 274 18.97 -16.64 33.22
N GLY A 275 17.98 -15.94 33.70
CA GLY A 275 18.16 -14.85 34.68
C GLY A 275 17.15 -13.70 34.48
N SER A 276 17.54 -12.49 34.89
CA SER A 276 16.70 -11.29 34.73
C SER A 276 16.35 -11.00 33.27
N PRO A 277 15.32 -10.22 33.00
CA PRO A 277 14.96 -9.80 31.64
C PRO A 277 16.17 -9.30 30.84
N ILE A 278 16.14 -9.53 29.53
CA ILE A 278 17.24 -9.19 28.62
C ILE A 278 16.68 -8.54 27.35
N SER A 279 17.46 -7.70 26.71
CA SER A 279 17.14 -7.17 25.39
C SER A 279 18.36 -6.97 24.52
N PHE A 280 18.19 -7.08 23.22
CA PHE A 280 19.19 -6.82 22.20
C PHE A 280 18.51 -6.53 20.85
N TRP A 281 19.25 -5.98 19.90
CA TRP A 281 18.78 -5.72 18.56
C TRP A 281 19.48 -6.62 17.55
N LEU A 282 18.72 -7.14 16.61
CA LEU A 282 19.22 -7.78 15.40
C LEU A 282 19.19 -6.74 14.27
N ASP A 283 20.34 -6.52 13.63
CA ASP A 283 20.52 -5.59 12.52
C ASP A 283 20.49 -6.37 11.20
N PHE A 284 19.60 -6.00 10.27
CA PHE A 284 19.49 -6.59 8.94
C PHE A 284 20.15 -5.75 7.84
N GLY A 285 20.79 -4.63 8.20
CA GLY A 285 21.64 -3.80 7.35
C GLY A 285 20.91 -2.76 6.49
N ALA A 286 19.60 -2.88 6.31
CA ALA A 286 18.77 -1.92 5.56
C ALA A 286 17.30 -2.09 5.90
N ILE A 287 16.45 -1.13 5.50
CA ILE A 287 15.00 -1.24 5.62
C ILE A 287 14.46 -2.22 4.58
N PHE A 288 13.61 -3.14 5.02
CA PHE A 288 12.91 -4.13 4.20
C PHE A 288 11.42 -4.16 4.54
N CYS A 289 10.58 -4.40 3.55
CA CYS A 289 9.20 -4.84 3.78
C CYS A 289 9.21 -6.37 3.93
N ALA A 290 9.07 -6.89 5.16
CA ALA A 290 9.37 -8.28 5.45
C ALA A 290 8.51 -8.86 6.57
N VAL A 291 8.49 -10.19 6.64
CA VAL A 291 7.85 -10.97 7.71
C VAL A 291 8.95 -11.58 8.58
N PRO A 292 9.01 -11.28 9.89
CA PRO A 292 9.96 -11.93 10.79
C PRO A 292 9.55 -13.36 11.12
N GLY A 293 10.53 -14.22 11.33
CA GLY A 293 10.31 -15.60 11.73
C GLY A 293 11.56 -16.23 12.37
N MET A 294 11.32 -17.14 13.32
CA MET A 294 12.38 -17.91 14.00
C MET A 294 11.78 -19.07 14.76
N THR A 295 12.63 -20.05 15.10
CA THR A 295 12.29 -21.06 16.10
C THR A 295 12.85 -20.64 17.44
N ILE A 296 12.01 -20.69 18.50
CA ILE A 296 12.43 -20.42 19.88
C ILE A 296 12.26 -21.67 20.72
N VAL A 297 13.29 -22.05 21.44
CA VAL A 297 13.23 -23.12 22.44
C VAL A 297 13.36 -22.49 23.83
N GLY A 298 12.38 -22.74 24.69
CA GLY A 298 12.33 -22.15 26.01
C GLY A 298 11.31 -22.82 26.93
N ASN A 299 11.18 -22.31 28.15
CA ASN A 299 10.18 -22.76 29.11
C ASN A 299 8.81 -22.14 28.83
N GLU A 300 7.78 -22.83 29.30
CA GLU A 300 6.41 -22.33 29.33
C GLU A 300 6.33 -20.96 30.02
N ASP A 301 5.44 -20.10 29.55
CA ASP A 301 5.21 -18.74 30.00
C ASP A 301 6.36 -17.74 29.78
N ALA A 302 7.47 -18.13 29.16
CA ALA A 302 8.48 -17.16 28.77
C ALA A 302 7.89 -16.17 27.74
N LYS A 303 8.10 -14.89 28.02
CA LYS A 303 7.54 -13.80 27.19
C LYS A 303 8.61 -13.24 26.26
N ILE A 304 8.32 -13.25 24.96
CA ILE A 304 9.14 -12.66 23.90
C ILE A 304 8.40 -11.49 23.28
N VAL A 305 9.03 -10.33 23.25
CA VAL A 305 8.49 -9.16 22.53
C VAL A 305 9.45 -8.81 21.41
N LEU A 306 8.89 -8.69 20.21
CA LEU A 306 9.60 -8.26 19.02
C LEU A 306 9.13 -6.84 18.67
N HIS A 307 10.06 -5.88 18.60
CA HIS A 307 9.79 -4.56 18.06
C HIS A 307 10.53 -4.42 16.74
N MET A 308 9.77 -4.30 15.64
CA MET A 308 10.28 -4.11 14.29
C MET A 308 10.41 -2.62 14.01
N GLU A 309 11.63 -2.14 13.81
CA GLU A 309 11.93 -0.71 13.73
C GLU A 309 12.88 -0.37 12.57
N GLU A 310 12.77 0.86 12.08
CA GLU A 310 13.69 1.40 11.07
C GLU A 310 14.96 1.99 11.72
N PHE A 311 14.87 2.40 12.98
CA PHE A 311 15.98 2.98 13.76
C PHE A 311 16.11 2.29 15.11
N PRO A 312 17.35 2.00 15.59
CA PRO A 312 17.53 1.38 16.90
C PRO A 312 17.38 2.43 18.01
N GLY A 313 16.74 2.06 19.11
CA GLY A 313 16.75 2.80 20.37
C GLY A 313 15.46 3.50 20.76
N LYS A 314 14.51 3.72 19.88
CA LYS A 314 13.20 4.29 20.22
C LYS A 314 12.08 3.55 19.51
N ILE A 315 11.14 3.05 20.32
CA ILE A 315 9.90 2.46 19.81
C ILE A 315 8.92 3.61 19.57
N GLU A 316 8.69 3.94 18.31
CA GLU A 316 7.89 5.11 17.96
C GLU A 316 6.42 4.78 17.69
N ARG A 317 6.11 3.53 17.30
CA ARG A 317 4.75 3.13 16.89
C ARG A 317 4.34 1.82 17.54
N THR A 318 3.11 1.76 17.99
CA THR A 318 2.51 0.55 18.59
C THR A 318 2.28 -0.58 17.57
N GLY A 319 2.09 -0.25 16.28
CA GLY A 319 1.81 -1.23 15.22
C GLY A 319 3.01 -2.09 14.78
N THR A 320 4.20 -1.82 15.30
CA THR A 320 5.43 -2.53 14.96
C THR A 320 5.84 -3.57 16.00
N THR A 321 4.98 -3.86 16.97
CA THR A 321 5.27 -4.75 18.10
C THR A 321 4.45 -6.03 18.01
N GLU A 322 5.09 -7.17 18.26
CA GLU A 322 4.45 -8.47 18.44
C GLU A 322 4.90 -9.11 19.75
N THR A 323 3.97 -9.73 20.46
CA THR A 323 4.22 -10.41 21.74
C THR A 323 3.90 -11.88 21.60
N TYR A 324 4.78 -12.73 22.13
CA TYR A 324 4.63 -14.17 22.16
C TYR A 324 4.85 -14.71 23.57
N ILE A 325 3.92 -15.52 24.04
CA ILE A 325 4.06 -16.32 25.26
C ILE A 325 4.38 -17.75 24.81
N LEU A 326 5.51 -18.28 25.26
CA LEU A 326 5.99 -19.59 24.81
C LEU A 326 5.25 -20.73 25.52
N GLY A 327 4.99 -21.79 24.77
CA GLY A 327 4.78 -23.11 25.34
C GLY A 327 6.12 -23.79 25.68
N GLN A 328 6.08 -24.86 26.48
CA GLN A 328 7.27 -25.63 26.85
C GLN A 328 7.98 -26.20 25.61
N GLY A 329 9.27 -25.96 25.48
CA GLY A 329 10.11 -26.52 24.43
C GLY A 329 10.15 -25.72 23.15
N LYS A 330 9.84 -26.33 22.00
CA LYS A 330 10.01 -25.73 20.67
C LYS A 330 8.77 -24.92 20.25
N ASN A 331 8.95 -23.66 19.94
CA ASN A 331 7.94 -22.75 19.41
C ASN A 331 8.36 -22.22 18.04
N GLU A 332 7.52 -22.37 17.02
CA GLU A 332 7.74 -21.84 15.69
C GLU A 332 7.04 -20.47 15.58
N ILE A 333 7.81 -19.41 15.56
CA ILE A 333 7.29 -18.04 15.47
C ILE A 333 7.40 -17.55 14.04
N GLU A 334 6.29 -17.09 13.50
CA GLU A 334 6.20 -16.46 12.19
C GLU A 334 5.07 -15.41 12.21
N SER A 335 5.41 -14.15 11.94
CA SER A 335 4.42 -13.09 11.87
C SER A 335 3.37 -13.36 10.80
N LEU A 336 2.14 -12.92 11.06
CA LEU A 336 1.03 -12.99 10.11
C LEU A 336 1.07 -11.88 9.05
N ARG A 337 1.97 -10.89 9.20
CA ARG A 337 2.01 -9.71 8.34
C ARG A 337 3.43 -9.24 8.03
N ARG A 338 3.52 -8.38 7.05
CA ARG A 338 4.73 -7.65 6.69
C ARG A 338 4.91 -6.44 7.60
N HIS A 339 6.15 -6.16 7.95
CA HIS A 339 6.57 -4.99 8.71
C HIS A 339 7.68 -4.26 7.96
N SER A 340 7.92 -3.00 8.32
CA SER A 340 9.15 -2.30 7.97
C SER A 340 10.23 -2.73 8.94
N ILE A 341 11.28 -3.37 8.44
CA ILE A 341 12.33 -3.96 9.28
C ILE A 341 13.69 -3.54 8.78
N HIS A 342 14.40 -2.74 9.56
CA HIS A 342 15.85 -2.63 9.55
C HIS A 342 16.40 -3.36 10.77
N TYR A 343 15.73 -3.17 11.91
CA TYR A 343 16.10 -3.76 13.19
C TYR A 343 14.92 -4.52 13.80
N ILE A 344 15.26 -5.59 14.52
CA ILE A 344 14.30 -6.24 15.43
C ILE A 344 14.88 -6.16 16.84
N GLN A 345 14.24 -5.40 17.74
CA GLN A 345 14.52 -5.54 19.14
C GLN A 345 13.84 -6.79 19.68
N ILE A 346 14.60 -7.64 20.31
CA ILE A 346 14.10 -8.80 21.04
C ILE A 346 14.18 -8.49 22.52
N VAL A 347 13.03 -8.54 23.20
CA VAL A 347 12.96 -8.42 24.67
C VAL A 347 12.44 -9.73 25.22
N ILE A 348 13.18 -10.33 26.14
CA ILE A 348 12.85 -11.62 26.76
C ILE A 348 12.67 -11.42 28.25
N SER A 349 11.57 -11.90 28.77
CA SER A 349 11.23 -11.84 30.20
C SER A 349 10.50 -13.12 30.65
N ASN A 350 10.37 -13.30 31.95
CA ASN A 350 9.66 -14.43 32.55
C ASN A 350 10.21 -15.79 32.12
N PHE A 351 11.54 -15.98 32.12
CA PHE A 351 12.17 -17.23 31.74
C PHE A 351 13.11 -17.75 32.84
N GLU A 352 12.96 -19.06 33.13
CA GLU A 352 13.69 -19.76 34.19
C GLU A 352 14.74 -20.74 33.64
N GLU A 353 14.70 -21.03 32.34
CA GLU A 353 15.63 -21.84 31.60
C GLU A 353 16.37 -21.01 30.54
N ASP A 354 17.41 -21.55 29.93
CA ASP A 354 18.09 -20.93 28.80
C ASP A 354 17.11 -20.83 27.60
N ILE A 355 17.01 -19.67 26.97
CA ILE A 355 16.25 -19.48 25.73
C ILE A 355 17.19 -19.64 24.54
N ILE A 356 16.78 -20.41 23.54
CA ILE A 356 17.55 -20.60 22.31
C ILE A 356 16.73 -20.11 21.12
N LEU A 357 17.22 -19.07 20.46
CA LEU A 357 16.68 -18.63 19.18
C LEU A 357 17.44 -19.34 18.05
N LYS A 358 16.71 -20.01 17.17
CA LYS A 358 17.26 -20.73 16.02
C LYS A 358 16.80 -20.09 14.73
N GLU A 359 17.75 -19.91 13.80
CA GLU A 359 17.51 -19.36 12.47
C GLU A 359 16.66 -18.09 12.48
N PRO A 360 16.97 -17.06 13.32
CA PRO A 360 16.27 -15.78 13.23
C PRO A 360 16.48 -15.21 11.83
N GLN A 361 15.39 -14.86 11.17
CA GLN A 361 15.39 -14.41 9.79
C GLN A 361 14.20 -13.50 9.51
N ILE A 362 14.30 -12.76 8.42
CA ILE A 362 13.15 -12.07 7.82
C ILE A 362 12.90 -12.64 6.42
N LEU A 363 11.64 -12.73 6.05
CA LEU A 363 11.21 -13.10 4.72
C LEU A 363 10.82 -11.82 3.98
N VAL A 364 11.75 -11.29 3.18
CA VAL A 364 11.60 -10.03 2.45
C VAL A 364 10.63 -10.22 1.30
N SER A 365 9.65 -9.33 1.20
CA SER A 365 8.69 -9.27 0.10
C SER A 365 9.19 -8.29 -0.97
N VAL A 366 9.30 -8.76 -2.21
CA VAL A 366 9.86 -7.99 -3.33
C VAL A 366 8.92 -8.05 -4.54
N TYR A 367 8.53 -6.88 -5.06
CA TYR A 367 7.91 -6.81 -6.37
C TYR A 367 8.98 -7.06 -7.45
N PRO A 368 8.80 -8.05 -8.33
CA PRO A 368 9.82 -8.44 -9.30
C PRO A 368 9.90 -7.40 -10.42
N SER A 369 10.95 -6.57 -10.41
CA SER A 369 11.25 -5.62 -11.47
C SER A 369 12.75 -5.36 -11.57
N GLU A 370 13.21 -5.06 -12.77
CA GLU A 370 14.56 -4.55 -13.00
C GLU A 370 14.61 -3.03 -12.75
N MET A 371 15.79 -2.51 -12.52
CA MET A 371 16.02 -1.09 -12.46
C MET A 371 16.92 -0.67 -13.65
N PRO A 372 16.33 -0.46 -14.83
CA PRO A 372 17.10 -0.03 -16.00
C PRO A 372 17.55 1.42 -15.93
N GLY A 373 16.90 2.25 -15.08
CA GLY A 373 17.23 3.65 -14.91
C GLY A 373 18.56 3.84 -14.19
N GLU A 374 19.42 4.70 -14.74
CA GLU A 374 20.67 5.12 -14.13
C GLU A 374 20.78 6.64 -14.15
N PHE A 375 21.40 7.20 -13.12
CA PHE A 375 21.64 8.62 -13.01
C PHE A 375 23.08 8.91 -12.60
N HIS A 376 23.80 9.66 -13.42
CA HIS A 376 25.17 10.08 -13.16
C HIS A 376 25.34 11.58 -13.37
N CYS A 377 25.99 12.24 -12.42
CA CYS A 377 26.29 13.66 -12.51
C CYS A 377 27.57 14.02 -11.73
N SER A 378 28.02 15.28 -11.89
CA SER A 378 29.19 15.79 -11.16
C SER A 378 28.96 15.92 -9.65
N ASN A 379 27.72 16.07 -9.21
CA ASN A 379 27.35 16.16 -7.79
C ASN A 379 27.01 14.79 -7.22
N LYS A 380 27.93 14.19 -6.48
CA LYS A 380 27.75 12.85 -5.91
C LYS A 380 26.64 12.75 -4.86
N ASN A 381 26.23 13.86 -4.26
CA ASN A 381 25.08 13.85 -3.34
C ASN A 381 23.77 13.65 -4.10
N LEU A 382 23.62 14.20 -5.31
CA LEU A 382 22.42 13.96 -6.12
C LEU A 382 22.35 12.49 -6.58
N GLU A 383 23.48 11.86 -6.92
CA GLU A 383 23.50 10.41 -7.22
C GLU A 383 23.05 9.59 -6.01
N LYS A 384 23.50 9.94 -4.79
CA LYS A 384 23.07 9.26 -3.56
C LYS A 384 21.57 9.45 -3.29
N ILE A 385 21.05 10.66 -3.50
CA ILE A 385 19.62 10.97 -3.36
C ILE A 385 18.80 10.12 -4.34
N TYR A 386 19.25 10.04 -5.60
CA TYR A 386 18.61 9.21 -6.62
C TYR A 386 18.56 7.73 -6.20
N LEU A 387 19.70 7.17 -5.76
CA LEU A 387 19.76 5.77 -5.31
C LEU A 387 18.88 5.52 -4.08
N LEU A 388 18.83 6.47 -3.14
CA LEU A 388 17.95 6.39 -1.98
C LEU A 388 16.47 6.41 -2.40
N GLY A 389 16.10 7.30 -3.33
CA GLY A 389 14.76 7.35 -3.91
C GLY A 389 14.38 6.04 -4.62
N CYS A 390 15.29 5.49 -5.44
CA CYS A 390 15.08 4.19 -6.09
C CYS A 390 14.86 3.08 -5.06
N ARG A 391 15.65 3.06 -3.99
CA ARG A 391 15.51 2.08 -2.92
C ARG A 391 14.18 2.22 -2.19
N THR A 392 13.77 3.44 -1.86
CA THR A 392 12.49 3.71 -1.20
C THR A 392 11.33 3.26 -2.08
N ASN A 393 11.31 3.69 -3.34
CA ASN A 393 10.29 3.27 -4.30
C ASN A 393 10.24 1.74 -4.43
N GLN A 394 11.40 1.06 -4.47
CA GLN A 394 11.46 -0.40 -4.55
C GLN A 394 10.75 -1.10 -3.38
N ILE A 395 10.99 -0.68 -2.14
CA ILE A 395 10.37 -1.33 -0.97
C ILE A 395 8.89 -0.96 -0.81
N CYS A 396 8.46 0.18 -1.34
CA CYS A 396 7.06 0.61 -1.37
C CYS A 396 6.24 -0.09 -2.46
N ARG A 397 6.88 -0.69 -3.45
CA ARG A 397 6.18 -1.46 -4.51
C ARG A 397 5.87 -2.87 -4.03
N GLN A 398 4.59 -3.12 -3.76
CA GLN A 398 4.06 -4.42 -3.37
C GLN A 398 2.95 -4.85 -4.35
N THR A 399 1.76 -5.21 -3.91
CA THR A 399 0.59 -5.40 -4.79
C THR A 399 -0.12 -4.08 -5.10
N TYR A 400 0.44 -2.98 -4.67
CA TYR A 400 0.05 -1.58 -4.89
C TYR A 400 1.26 -0.69 -4.61
N HIS A 401 1.22 0.56 -5.02
CA HIS A 401 2.16 1.57 -4.52
C HIS A 401 1.78 1.89 -3.07
N MET A 402 2.71 1.68 -2.17
CA MET A 402 2.48 1.74 -0.73
C MET A 402 3.10 3.01 -0.17
N ASP A 403 2.35 3.81 0.57
CA ASP A 403 2.81 5.07 1.18
C ASP A 403 4.14 4.91 1.93
N SER A 404 4.27 3.84 2.69
CA SER A 404 5.50 3.46 3.38
C SER A 404 5.44 2.03 3.91
N PRO A 405 6.57 1.33 4.06
CA PRO A 405 6.59 -0.02 4.64
C PRO A 405 6.15 -0.07 6.10
N ILE A 406 6.30 1.05 6.83
CA ILE A 406 5.93 1.12 8.26
C ILE A 406 4.45 1.44 8.45
N HIS A 407 3.86 2.26 7.58
CA HIS A 407 2.46 2.66 7.67
C HIS A 407 1.54 1.71 6.92
N GLN A 408 1.88 1.35 5.70
CA GLN A 408 1.14 0.40 4.84
C GLN A 408 -0.34 0.77 4.74
N GLU A 409 -0.66 2.01 4.40
CA GLU A 409 -2.05 2.43 4.27
C GLU A 409 -2.81 1.54 3.29
N PRO A 410 -3.88 0.88 3.74
CA PRO A 410 -4.64 -0.05 2.90
C PRO A 410 -5.65 0.68 2.00
N LEU A 411 -5.33 1.89 1.58
CA LEU A 411 -6.23 2.82 0.91
C LEU A 411 -5.77 3.11 -0.50
N GLY A 412 -6.69 3.59 -1.33
CA GLY A 412 -6.38 4.13 -2.65
C GLY A 412 -5.81 5.54 -2.54
N CYS A 413 -4.56 5.66 -2.07
CA CYS A 413 -3.88 6.95 -1.93
C CYS A 413 -3.39 7.45 -3.29
N MET A 414 -4.30 7.93 -4.15
CA MET A 414 -3.94 8.30 -5.54
C MET A 414 -2.95 9.43 -5.64
N GLY A 415 -2.87 10.30 -4.64
CA GLY A 415 -1.83 11.33 -4.59
C GLY A 415 -0.44 10.71 -4.52
N ASP A 416 -0.28 9.72 -3.64
CA ASP A 416 0.97 8.96 -3.48
C ASP A 416 1.22 8.08 -4.72
N TYR A 417 0.22 7.33 -5.17
CA TYR A 417 0.32 6.45 -6.34
C TYR A 417 0.75 7.19 -7.61
N MET A 418 0.25 8.42 -7.83
CA MET A 418 0.64 9.23 -8.97
C MET A 418 2.13 9.57 -8.93
N ILE A 419 2.63 10.03 -7.79
CA ILE A 419 4.04 10.42 -7.61
C ILE A 419 4.96 9.21 -7.71
N GLU A 420 4.59 8.10 -7.06
CA GLU A 420 5.36 6.85 -7.11
C GLU A 420 5.38 6.26 -8.51
N SER A 421 4.27 6.36 -9.25
CA SER A 421 4.20 5.95 -10.66
C SER A 421 5.15 6.77 -11.53
N LEU A 422 5.21 8.10 -11.34
CA LEU A 422 6.16 8.96 -12.03
C LEU A 422 7.61 8.56 -11.73
N MET A 423 7.95 8.35 -10.45
CA MET A 423 9.28 7.85 -10.08
C MET A 423 9.57 6.50 -10.72
N ASN A 424 8.59 5.62 -10.75
CA ASN A 424 8.68 4.27 -11.32
C ASN A 424 9.00 4.29 -12.82
N TYR A 425 8.42 5.20 -13.60
CA TYR A 425 8.72 5.30 -15.04
C TYR A 425 10.19 5.62 -15.31
N TYR A 426 10.83 6.43 -14.44
CA TYR A 426 12.24 6.80 -14.58
C TYR A 426 13.23 5.80 -13.98
N THR A 427 12.78 4.96 -13.03
CA THR A 427 13.66 4.06 -12.27
C THR A 427 13.54 2.61 -12.71
N PHE A 428 12.32 2.10 -12.78
CA PHE A 428 12.04 0.69 -13.06
C PHE A 428 11.47 0.45 -14.45
N ALA A 429 10.92 1.49 -15.09
CA ALA A 429 10.23 1.41 -16.38
C ALA A 429 9.12 0.34 -16.43
N ASP A 430 8.50 0.08 -15.29
CA ASP A 430 7.46 -0.94 -15.11
C ASP A 430 6.06 -0.31 -15.07
N PRO A 431 5.23 -0.49 -16.09
CA PRO A 431 3.90 0.09 -16.13
C PRO A 431 2.83 -0.74 -15.40
N PHE A 432 3.12 -2.01 -15.05
CA PHE A 432 2.09 -2.98 -14.68
C PHE A 432 1.46 -2.69 -13.32
N LEU A 433 2.26 -2.29 -12.32
CA LEU A 433 1.72 -1.95 -11.02
C LEU A 433 0.84 -0.69 -11.10
N THR A 434 1.29 0.35 -11.82
CA THR A 434 0.47 1.55 -12.08
C THR A 434 -0.82 1.22 -12.81
N ARG A 435 -0.75 0.36 -13.83
CA ARG A 435 -1.92 -0.11 -14.57
C ARG A 435 -2.92 -0.82 -13.67
N PHE A 436 -2.42 -1.64 -12.75
CA PHE A 436 -3.26 -2.34 -11.78
C PHE A 436 -3.90 -1.37 -10.77
N ASP A 437 -3.15 -0.38 -10.29
CA ASP A 437 -3.71 0.66 -9.41
C ASP A 437 -4.79 1.47 -10.12
N ILE A 438 -4.59 1.85 -11.38
CA ILE A 438 -5.62 2.51 -12.19
C ILE A 438 -6.89 1.65 -12.27
N LEU A 439 -6.75 0.38 -12.59
CA LEU A 439 -7.89 -0.54 -12.69
C LEU A 439 -8.67 -0.64 -11.36
N LYS A 440 -7.96 -0.88 -10.25
CA LYS A 440 -8.57 -1.00 -8.91
C LYS A 440 -9.34 0.25 -8.52
N ILE A 441 -8.71 1.39 -8.68
CA ILE A 441 -9.29 2.68 -8.27
C ILE A 441 -10.45 3.08 -9.17
N ALA A 442 -10.38 2.82 -10.48
CA ALA A 442 -11.51 3.04 -11.39
C ALA A 442 -12.73 2.19 -10.99
N MET A 443 -12.50 0.89 -10.67
CA MET A 443 -13.55 0.00 -10.18
C MET A 443 -14.14 0.49 -8.85
N TYR A 444 -13.29 0.91 -7.92
CA TYR A 444 -13.69 1.48 -6.64
C TYR A 444 -14.55 2.73 -6.83
N LEU A 445 -14.09 3.70 -7.60
CA LEU A 445 -14.79 4.96 -7.86
C LEU A 445 -16.15 4.74 -8.53
N LYS A 446 -16.22 3.86 -9.53
CA LYS A 446 -17.48 3.50 -10.19
C LYS A 446 -18.49 2.92 -9.20
N ASP A 447 -18.07 2.01 -8.31
CA ASP A 447 -18.95 1.40 -7.28
C ASP A 447 -19.43 2.41 -6.23
N ARG A 448 -18.77 3.57 -6.11
CA ARG A 448 -19.04 4.66 -5.14
C ARG A 448 -19.56 5.94 -5.76
N ASN A 449 -20.08 5.90 -6.97
CA ASN A 449 -20.53 7.09 -7.70
C ASN A 449 -19.44 8.17 -7.73
N TYR A 450 -18.20 7.77 -7.96
CA TYR A 450 -17.00 8.61 -8.08
C TYR A 450 -16.65 9.45 -6.84
N LYS A 451 -17.18 9.09 -5.67
CA LYS A 451 -16.91 9.78 -4.39
C LYS A 451 -15.81 9.10 -3.62
N MET A 452 -14.92 9.91 -3.04
CA MET A 452 -13.89 9.49 -2.10
C MET A 452 -13.84 10.37 -0.87
N PHE A 453 -13.21 9.85 0.18
CA PHE A 453 -12.90 10.60 1.39
C PHE A 453 -11.95 11.77 1.11
N HIS A 454 -10.97 11.58 0.20
CA HIS A 454 -10.06 12.62 -0.28
C HIS A 454 -10.49 13.08 -1.68
N PRO A 455 -11.39 14.06 -1.82
CA PRO A 455 -11.89 14.49 -3.14
C PRO A 455 -10.76 15.02 -4.05
N SER A 456 -9.72 15.66 -3.51
CA SER A 456 -8.55 16.09 -4.29
C SER A 456 -7.87 14.92 -5.03
N TYR A 457 -7.87 13.73 -4.44
CA TYR A 457 -7.28 12.54 -5.06
C TYR A 457 -8.04 12.08 -6.31
N CYS A 458 -9.34 12.31 -6.39
CA CYS A 458 -10.09 12.03 -7.63
C CYS A 458 -9.57 12.87 -8.82
N LEU A 459 -9.25 14.14 -8.58
CA LEU A 459 -8.72 15.04 -9.62
C LEU A 459 -7.27 14.67 -10.00
N LEU A 460 -6.44 14.29 -9.02
CA LEU A 460 -5.09 13.77 -9.26
C LEU A 460 -5.12 12.44 -10.00
N PHE A 461 -6.15 11.62 -9.78
CA PHE A 461 -6.31 10.36 -10.49
C PHE A 461 -6.50 10.53 -12.00
N ILE A 462 -7.21 11.56 -12.43
CA ILE A 462 -7.32 11.89 -13.88
C ILE A 462 -5.94 12.24 -14.46
N GLN A 463 -5.11 12.98 -13.71
CA GLN A 463 -3.73 13.27 -14.12
C GLN A 463 -2.89 11.99 -14.19
N MET A 464 -2.98 11.12 -13.17
CA MET A 464 -2.28 9.82 -13.14
C MET A 464 -2.65 8.95 -14.35
N MET A 465 -3.93 8.89 -14.73
CA MET A 465 -4.37 8.13 -15.91
C MET A 465 -3.77 8.69 -17.20
N TRP A 466 -3.75 10.01 -17.34
CA TRP A 466 -3.14 10.64 -18.51
C TRP A 466 -1.62 10.44 -18.56
N GLU A 467 -0.92 10.61 -17.45
CA GLU A 467 0.53 10.36 -17.36
C GLU A 467 0.86 8.89 -17.66
N TYR A 468 0.05 7.95 -17.21
CA TYR A 468 0.20 6.54 -17.57
C TYR A 468 0.20 6.35 -19.10
N VAL A 469 -0.78 6.90 -19.81
CA VAL A 469 -0.84 6.81 -21.28
C VAL A 469 0.36 7.51 -21.92
N LEU A 470 0.74 8.69 -21.41
CA LEU A 470 1.84 9.49 -21.95
C LEU A 470 3.18 8.75 -21.86
N TYR A 471 3.47 8.11 -20.73
CA TYR A 471 4.76 7.41 -20.52
C TYR A 471 4.80 6.01 -21.10
N THR A 472 3.67 5.33 -21.22
CA THR A 472 3.62 3.91 -21.62
C THR A 472 3.11 3.69 -23.04
N GLY A 473 2.30 4.59 -23.57
CA GLY A 473 1.57 4.41 -24.82
C GLY A 473 0.45 3.35 -24.74
N ASP A 474 0.22 2.74 -23.56
CA ASP A 474 -0.84 1.75 -23.36
C ASP A 474 -2.23 2.40 -23.36
N LYS A 475 -3.08 1.93 -24.28
CA LYS A 475 -4.47 2.41 -24.43
C LYS A 475 -5.49 1.32 -24.11
N ASN A 476 -5.06 0.19 -23.53
CA ASN A 476 -5.96 -0.95 -23.30
C ASN A 476 -7.03 -0.66 -22.22
N LEU A 477 -6.79 0.31 -21.34
CA LEU A 477 -7.77 0.75 -20.33
C LEU A 477 -8.58 1.99 -20.76
N ARG A 478 -8.51 2.40 -22.03
CA ARG A 478 -9.07 3.69 -22.51
C ARG A 478 -10.55 3.87 -22.20
N GLU A 479 -11.38 2.82 -22.36
CA GLU A 479 -12.81 2.90 -22.07
C GLU A 479 -13.06 3.12 -20.57
N ILE A 480 -12.34 2.38 -19.71
CA ILE A 480 -12.40 2.54 -18.25
C ILE A 480 -11.91 3.94 -17.84
N MET A 481 -10.82 4.41 -18.44
CA MET A 481 -10.28 5.75 -18.14
C MET A 481 -11.22 6.85 -18.58
N ALA A 482 -11.85 6.73 -19.75
CA ALA A 482 -12.82 7.72 -20.24
C ALA A 482 -14.08 7.77 -19.36
N GLU A 483 -14.68 6.62 -19.07
CA GLU A 483 -15.85 6.52 -18.18
C GLU A 483 -15.54 7.08 -16.78
N THR A 484 -14.38 6.75 -16.23
CA THR A 484 -13.96 7.23 -14.90
C THR A 484 -13.73 8.73 -14.90
N THR A 485 -13.10 9.26 -15.96
CA THR A 485 -12.88 10.71 -16.15
C THR A 485 -14.20 11.45 -16.21
N GLU A 486 -15.15 10.97 -17.00
CA GLU A 486 -16.49 11.55 -17.11
C GLU A 486 -17.18 11.58 -15.74
N GLY A 487 -17.24 10.45 -15.03
CA GLY A 487 -17.93 10.37 -13.75
C GLY A 487 -17.33 11.29 -12.69
N ILE A 488 -15.99 11.41 -12.63
CA ILE A 488 -15.33 12.34 -11.71
C ILE A 488 -15.63 13.79 -12.10
N LEU A 489 -15.49 14.15 -13.37
CA LEU A 489 -15.65 15.54 -13.79
C LEU A 489 -17.10 16.00 -13.65
N ASP A 490 -18.08 15.18 -13.99
CA ASP A 490 -19.50 15.52 -13.79
C ASP A 490 -19.78 15.78 -12.31
N LEU A 491 -19.29 14.93 -11.41
CA LEU A 491 -19.44 15.14 -9.96
C LEU A 491 -18.77 16.45 -9.49
N PHE A 492 -17.55 16.74 -9.94
CA PHE A 492 -16.84 17.94 -9.48
C PHE A 492 -17.42 19.23 -10.06
N LEU A 493 -17.99 19.17 -11.25
CA LEU A 493 -18.71 20.33 -11.82
C LEU A 493 -19.98 20.69 -11.04
N GLU A 494 -20.60 19.74 -10.33
CA GLU A 494 -21.68 20.00 -9.37
C GLU A 494 -21.21 20.79 -8.13
N TYR A 495 -19.91 20.70 -7.78
CA TYR A 495 -19.32 21.47 -6.67
C TYR A 495 -18.89 22.88 -7.08
N VAL A 496 -18.98 23.25 -8.34
CA VAL A 496 -18.71 24.61 -8.81
C VAL A 496 -19.90 25.50 -8.49
N GLY A 497 -19.70 26.50 -7.62
CA GLY A 497 -20.72 27.44 -7.22
C GLY A 497 -21.03 28.52 -8.28
N GLU A 498 -21.98 29.41 -7.96
CA GLU A 498 -22.39 30.51 -8.83
C GLU A 498 -21.24 31.49 -9.16
N ASN A 499 -20.25 31.58 -8.29
CA ASN A 499 -19.02 32.36 -8.49
C ASN A 499 -18.05 31.75 -9.50
N GLY A 500 -18.30 30.52 -9.97
CA GLY A 500 -17.45 29.78 -10.91
C GLY A 500 -16.25 29.08 -10.30
N LEU A 501 -16.16 28.98 -8.97
CA LEU A 501 -15.10 28.27 -8.25
C LEU A 501 -15.68 27.05 -7.52
N VAL A 502 -14.83 26.06 -7.22
CA VAL A 502 -15.23 24.91 -6.40
C VAL A 502 -15.58 25.39 -4.99
N GLU A 503 -16.73 24.97 -4.51
CA GLU A 503 -17.22 25.25 -3.17
C GLU A 503 -17.38 23.96 -2.40
N GLN A 504 -17.02 23.94 -1.13
CA GLN A 504 -17.34 22.90 -0.15
C GLN A 504 -17.45 21.46 -0.69
N ALA A 505 -16.48 21.02 -1.49
CA ALA A 505 -16.39 19.60 -1.84
C ALA A 505 -16.42 18.75 -0.54
N PRO A 506 -17.15 17.64 -0.51
CA PRO A 506 -17.37 16.89 0.74
C PRO A 506 -16.09 16.23 1.23
N ASN A 507 -16.09 15.86 2.51
CA ASN A 507 -15.05 15.09 3.17
C ASN A 507 -13.71 15.84 3.33
N TYR A 508 -12.59 15.11 3.33
CA TYR A 508 -11.27 15.64 3.66
C TYR A 508 -10.50 16.05 2.40
N MET A 509 -10.55 17.34 2.07
CA MET A 509 -9.88 17.90 0.90
C MET A 509 -8.37 18.04 1.14
N PHE A 510 -7.65 16.92 1.15
CA PHE A 510 -6.23 16.91 1.40
C PHE A 510 -5.45 17.75 0.37
N MET A 511 -4.56 18.59 0.86
CA MET A 511 -3.67 19.42 0.05
C MET A 511 -2.22 19.01 0.22
N ASP A 512 -1.71 19.02 1.46
CA ASP A 512 -0.35 18.67 1.83
C ASP A 512 -0.22 18.62 3.37
N TRP A 513 0.86 18.09 3.90
CA TRP A 513 1.17 18.03 5.34
C TRP A 513 1.70 19.36 5.88
N VAL A 514 1.02 20.46 5.59
CA VAL A 514 1.42 21.81 5.99
C VAL A 514 1.16 22.05 7.46
N LYS A 515 2.17 22.56 8.16
CA LYS A 515 2.09 22.92 9.57
C LYS A 515 2.48 24.39 9.75
N GLU A 516 1.52 25.25 10.08
CA GLU A 516 1.74 26.66 10.29
C GLU A 516 1.24 27.08 11.67
N LYS A 517 2.14 27.69 12.48
CA LYS A 517 1.84 28.16 13.83
C LYS A 517 1.11 27.06 14.63
N GLU A 518 -0.10 27.37 15.08
CA GLU A 518 -0.99 26.45 15.80
C GLU A 518 -1.94 25.67 14.87
N PHE A 519 -1.88 25.92 13.56
CA PHE A 519 -2.74 25.28 12.55
C PHE A 519 -2.01 24.16 11.82
N ASN A 520 -2.60 22.98 11.80
CA ASN A 520 -2.30 21.98 10.81
C ASN A 520 -3.15 22.28 9.57
N ARG A 521 -2.52 22.84 8.52
CA ARG A 521 -3.20 23.11 7.25
C ARG A 521 -2.95 22.00 6.24
N HIS A 522 -3.60 20.88 6.45
CA HIS A 522 -3.55 19.77 5.49
C HIS A 522 -4.57 19.94 4.35
N HIS A 523 -5.35 20.98 4.34
CA HIS A 523 -6.46 21.22 3.42
C HIS A 523 -6.52 22.69 3.01
N PRO A 524 -7.12 23.00 1.83
CA PRO A 524 -7.41 24.37 1.46
C PRO A 524 -8.46 24.99 2.41
N PRO A 525 -8.59 26.33 2.42
CA PRO A 525 -9.66 27.00 3.16
C PRO A 525 -11.04 26.45 2.82
N LYS A 526 -11.92 26.37 3.80
CA LYS A 526 -13.29 25.85 3.65
C LYS A 526 -14.25 26.78 2.92
N CYS A 527 -13.83 27.98 2.67
CA CYS A 527 -14.70 29.02 2.16
C CYS A 527 -15.23 28.69 0.77
N MET A 528 -16.26 29.37 0.41
CA MET A 528 -16.75 29.43 -0.97
C MET A 528 -15.63 29.88 -1.90
N GLY A 529 -15.39 29.11 -2.97
CA GLY A 529 -14.37 29.45 -3.96
C GLY A 529 -12.96 29.00 -3.55
N GLN A 530 -12.77 27.74 -3.35
CA GLN A 530 -11.49 27.14 -3.00
C GLN A 530 -10.50 27.16 -4.17
N GLY A 531 -9.42 27.92 -4.03
CA GLY A 531 -8.43 28.09 -5.10
C GLY A 531 -7.72 26.78 -5.46
N TYR A 532 -7.19 26.06 -4.46
CA TYR A 532 -6.49 24.80 -4.68
C TYR A 532 -7.35 23.75 -5.42
N MET A 533 -8.60 23.54 -4.97
CA MET A 533 -9.51 22.58 -5.60
C MET A 533 -9.94 23.02 -7.00
N SER A 534 -10.16 24.34 -7.19
CA SER A 534 -10.50 24.89 -8.50
C SER A 534 -9.33 24.77 -9.50
N ALA A 535 -8.10 24.98 -9.03
CA ALA A 535 -6.90 24.80 -9.86
C ALA A 535 -6.67 23.32 -10.23
N LEU A 536 -6.85 22.38 -9.29
CA LEU A 536 -6.80 20.94 -9.58
C LEU A 536 -7.87 20.52 -10.59
N LEU A 537 -9.09 21.06 -10.47
CA LEU A 537 -10.16 20.79 -11.43
C LEU A 537 -9.81 21.30 -12.83
N VAL A 538 -9.18 22.47 -12.95
CA VAL A 538 -8.65 22.96 -14.24
C VAL A 538 -7.64 21.99 -14.81
N GLY A 539 -6.70 21.47 -14.00
CA GLY A 539 -5.71 20.48 -14.42
C GLY A 539 -6.35 19.16 -14.88
N ALA A 540 -7.34 18.66 -14.14
CA ALA A 540 -8.09 17.48 -14.52
C ALA A 540 -8.87 17.65 -15.84
N LEU A 541 -9.51 18.82 -16.03
CA LEU A 541 -10.20 19.18 -17.26
C LEU A 541 -9.22 19.33 -18.46
N GLU A 542 -7.98 19.75 -18.22
CA GLU A 542 -6.94 19.75 -19.25
C GLU A 542 -6.55 18.32 -19.65
N CYS A 543 -6.26 17.46 -18.68
CA CYS A 543 -5.90 16.06 -18.94
C CYS A 543 -7.05 15.27 -19.60
N SER A 544 -8.32 15.59 -19.26
CA SER A 544 -9.49 14.91 -19.80
C SER A 544 -9.59 15.05 -21.32
N LYS A 545 -9.12 16.17 -21.89
CA LYS A 545 -9.11 16.37 -23.35
C LYS A 545 -8.46 15.18 -24.05
N ASN A 546 -7.27 14.81 -23.61
CA ASN A 546 -6.49 13.76 -24.25
C ASN A 546 -7.05 12.35 -23.93
N LEU A 547 -7.54 12.12 -22.71
CA LEU A 547 -8.13 10.83 -22.32
C LEU A 547 -9.44 10.54 -23.08
N LEU A 548 -10.30 11.54 -23.24
CA LEU A 548 -11.57 11.37 -23.95
C LEU A 548 -11.41 11.27 -25.47
N GLU A 549 -10.35 11.87 -26.03
CA GLU A 549 -9.98 11.68 -27.45
C GLU A 549 -9.58 10.24 -27.80
N LEU A 550 -9.28 9.40 -26.79
CA LEU A 550 -8.95 7.99 -27.01
C LEU A 550 -10.18 7.12 -27.34
N VAL A 551 -11.39 7.63 -27.06
CA VAL A 551 -12.65 6.87 -27.20
C VAL A 551 -13.65 7.68 -28.02
N ALA A 552 -14.18 7.08 -29.08
CA ALA A 552 -15.20 7.72 -29.91
C ALA A 552 -16.51 7.97 -29.13
N GLY A 553 -17.21 9.06 -29.47
CA GLY A 553 -18.48 9.44 -28.85
C GLY A 553 -18.37 10.42 -27.69
N TYR A 554 -17.15 10.85 -27.36
CA TYR A 554 -16.92 11.84 -26.29
C TYR A 554 -16.68 13.27 -26.82
N GLU A 555 -16.82 13.52 -28.12
CA GLU A 555 -16.47 14.81 -28.75
C GLU A 555 -17.25 15.98 -28.16
N GLU A 556 -18.57 15.85 -28.04
CA GLU A 556 -19.43 16.89 -27.44
C GLU A 556 -19.13 17.11 -25.97
N LYS A 557 -18.96 16.01 -25.21
CA LYS A 557 -18.65 16.04 -23.79
C LYS A 557 -17.29 16.69 -23.55
N ASN A 558 -16.28 16.36 -24.37
CA ASN A 558 -14.96 16.95 -24.30
C ASN A 558 -15.03 18.46 -24.58
N CYS A 559 -15.75 18.89 -25.61
CA CYS A 559 -15.96 20.30 -25.88
C CYS A 559 -16.61 21.03 -24.68
N TYR A 560 -17.63 20.44 -24.07
CA TYR A 560 -18.26 20.96 -22.85
C TYR A 560 -17.22 21.14 -21.72
N TYR A 561 -16.42 20.14 -21.44
CA TYR A 561 -15.40 20.21 -20.39
C TYR A 561 -14.33 21.27 -20.65
N GLN A 562 -13.90 21.44 -21.90
CA GLN A 562 -12.96 22.51 -22.25
C GLN A 562 -13.56 23.91 -22.07
N ASN A 563 -14.85 24.10 -22.33
CA ASN A 563 -15.55 25.34 -22.04
C ASN A 563 -15.63 25.63 -20.54
N ARG A 564 -16.03 24.62 -19.74
CA ARG A 564 -16.04 24.70 -18.26
C ARG A 564 -14.68 25.04 -17.69
N LYS A 565 -13.61 24.42 -18.21
CA LYS A 565 -12.22 24.75 -17.85
C LYS A 565 -11.92 26.24 -18.02
N ASN A 566 -12.27 26.80 -19.17
CA ASN A 566 -12.01 28.21 -19.48
C ASN A 566 -12.82 29.16 -18.57
N GLU A 567 -14.05 28.81 -18.23
CA GLU A 567 -14.89 29.57 -17.30
C GLU A 567 -14.27 29.56 -15.88
N ILE A 568 -13.84 28.40 -15.38
CA ILE A 568 -13.20 28.27 -14.06
C ILE A 568 -11.88 29.05 -14.02
N LYS A 569 -11.05 28.96 -15.08
CA LYS A 569 -9.82 29.76 -15.21
C LYS A 569 -10.11 31.25 -15.12
N ALA A 570 -11.13 31.72 -15.82
CA ALA A 570 -11.54 33.12 -15.78
C ALA A 570 -11.99 33.55 -14.39
N ALA A 571 -12.76 32.69 -13.70
CA ALA A 571 -13.20 32.94 -12.32
C ALA A 571 -12.01 33.01 -11.34
N ILE A 572 -11.05 32.09 -11.41
CA ILE A 572 -9.84 32.11 -10.59
C ILE A 572 -9.07 33.42 -10.80
N ASN A 573 -8.83 33.81 -12.07
CA ASN A 573 -8.11 35.05 -12.38
C ASN A 573 -8.84 36.30 -11.88
N LYS A 574 -10.19 36.32 -11.97
CA LYS A 574 -10.99 37.46 -11.56
C LYS A 574 -11.11 37.62 -10.06
N LEU A 575 -11.24 36.49 -9.33
CA LEU A 575 -11.63 36.50 -7.91
C LEU A 575 -10.47 36.29 -6.95
N LEU A 576 -9.47 35.50 -7.36
CA LEU A 576 -8.37 35.10 -6.46
C LEU A 576 -7.06 35.84 -6.72
N TRP A 577 -6.89 36.48 -7.87
CA TRP A 577 -5.69 37.28 -8.15
C TRP A 577 -5.67 38.55 -7.31
N LYS A 578 -4.55 38.87 -6.67
CA LYS A 578 -4.33 40.08 -5.87
C LYS A 578 -3.20 40.91 -6.46
N ASP A 579 -3.52 42.05 -7.03
CA ASP A 579 -2.56 42.93 -7.71
C ASP A 579 -1.45 43.44 -6.78
N GLU A 580 -1.79 43.75 -5.53
CA GLU A 580 -0.82 44.20 -4.52
C GLU A 580 0.22 43.15 -4.14
N LYS A 581 -0.16 41.87 -4.18
CA LYS A 581 0.72 40.73 -3.89
C LYS A 581 1.33 40.16 -5.18
N GLN A 582 0.70 40.34 -6.32
CA GLN A 582 1.00 39.63 -7.58
C GLN A 582 1.01 38.11 -7.39
N LEU A 583 0.03 37.59 -6.66
CA LEU A 583 -0.19 36.20 -6.29
C LEU A 583 -1.69 35.92 -6.19
N TYR A 584 -2.04 34.62 -6.22
CA TYR A 584 -3.40 34.14 -5.94
C TYR A 584 -3.56 33.83 -4.48
N VAL A 585 -4.65 34.32 -3.87
CA VAL A 585 -5.09 33.89 -2.55
C VAL A 585 -5.65 32.47 -2.61
N ASP A 586 -5.51 31.68 -1.54
CA ASP A 586 -5.89 30.26 -1.50
C ASP A 586 -7.41 30.04 -1.63
N GLY A 587 -8.23 31.04 -1.42
CA GLY A 587 -9.66 30.98 -1.56
C GLY A 587 -10.34 32.25 -1.10
N LEU A 588 -11.66 32.34 -1.35
CA LEU A 588 -12.50 33.41 -0.86
C LEU A 588 -12.93 33.10 0.58
N PHE A 589 -12.87 34.11 1.44
CA PHE A 589 -13.28 33.99 2.84
C PHE A 589 -14.66 34.65 3.01
N ASP A 590 -15.65 33.85 3.42
CA ASP A 590 -16.92 34.38 3.88
C ASP A 590 -17.11 34.12 5.36
N ALA A 591 -17.03 35.18 6.18
CA ALA A 591 -17.22 35.12 7.61
C ALA A 591 -18.61 34.61 8.06
N LYS A 592 -19.57 34.54 7.15
CA LYS A 592 -20.96 34.20 7.46
C LYS A 592 -21.25 32.69 7.44
N GLU A 593 -20.49 31.89 6.71
CA GLU A 593 -20.71 30.45 6.61
C GLU A 593 -19.60 29.59 7.24
N LYS A 594 -19.43 29.71 8.56
CA LYS A 594 -18.54 28.83 9.31
C LYS A 594 -19.20 27.48 9.59
N LYS A 595 -19.28 26.60 8.60
CA LYS A 595 -19.71 25.20 8.83
C LYS A 595 -18.49 24.35 9.16
N ALA A 596 -18.24 24.11 10.46
CA ALA A 596 -17.29 23.10 10.88
C ALA A 596 -17.73 21.72 10.38
N THR A 597 -16.88 21.01 9.68
CA THR A 597 -17.05 19.57 9.44
C THR A 597 -16.19 18.79 10.44
N LYS A 598 -16.50 17.52 10.66
CA LYS A 598 -15.75 16.66 11.57
C LYS A 598 -14.24 16.64 11.27
N TRP A 599 -13.87 16.85 10.01
CA TRP A 599 -12.52 16.66 9.52
C TRP A 599 -11.74 17.95 9.27
N LEU A 600 -12.43 19.08 9.20
CA LEU A 600 -11.83 20.35 8.84
C LEU A 600 -12.03 21.35 9.98
N PRO A 601 -10.96 21.99 10.47
CA PRO A 601 -11.08 23.08 11.45
C PRO A 601 -11.86 24.25 10.85
N ASN A 602 -12.35 25.17 11.68
CA ASN A 602 -12.96 26.40 11.18
C ASN A 602 -11.93 27.25 10.45
N ASP A 603 -12.35 27.88 9.36
CA ASP A 603 -11.53 28.89 8.73
C ASP A 603 -11.33 30.08 9.67
N VAL A 604 -10.19 30.74 9.54
CA VAL A 604 -9.89 32.02 10.19
C VAL A 604 -10.21 33.17 9.22
N ASP A 605 -10.45 34.35 9.75
CA ASP A 605 -10.77 35.57 8.96
C ASP A 605 -9.50 36.22 8.39
N GLU A 606 -8.58 35.43 7.82
CA GLU A 606 -7.32 35.90 7.24
C GLU A 606 -7.18 35.37 5.81
N GLU A 607 -6.65 36.20 4.93
CA GLU A 607 -6.24 35.77 3.60
C GLU A 607 -4.97 34.93 3.70
N PHE A 608 -4.99 33.75 3.07
CA PHE A 608 -3.83 32.87 2.98
C PHE A 608 -3.31 32.79 1.55
N TYR A 609 -1.99 32.75 1.47
CA TYR A 609 -1.26 32.57 0.23
C TYR A 609 -0.33 31.38 0.40
N SER A 610 -0.42 30.41 -0.48
CA SER A 610 0.41 29.20 -0.43
C SER A 610 1.27 29.02 -1.68
N GLN A 611 2.36 28.33 -1.52
CA GLN A 611 3.13 27.82 -2.66
C GLN A 611 2.27 26.89 -3.53
N HIS A 612 1.37 26.12 -2.91
CA HIS A 612 0.48 25.16 -3.57
C HIS A 612 -0.43 25.81 -4.61
N MET A 613 -1.26 26.75 -4.18
CA MET A 613 -2.20 27.43 -5.09
C MET A 613 -1.47 28.11 -6.23
N ASN A 614 -0.38 28.83 -5.94
CA ASN A 614 0.34 29.61 -6.92
C ASN A 614 1.12 28.74 -7.91
N THR A 615 1.68 27.62 -7.47
CA THR A 615 2.30 26.62 -8.35
C THR A 615 1.27 25.98 -9.27
N LEU A 616 0.14 25.51 -8.75
CA LEU A 616 -0.92 24.92 -9.59
C LEU A 616 -1.48 25.92 -10.60
N ALA A 617 -1.57 27.20 -10.23
CA ALA A 617 -2.01 28.22 -11.17
C ALA A 617 -1.05 28.42 -12.35
N VAL A 618 0.26 28.20 -12.13
CA VAL A 618 1.25 28.19 -13.21
C VAL A 618 1.19 26.87 -13.98
N LEU A 619 1.23 25.75 -13.29
CA LEU A 619 1.23 24.37 -13.85
C LEU A 619 0.08 24.15 -14.84
N PHE A 620 -1.11 24.65 -14.51
CA PHE A 620 -2.28 24.50 -15.36
C PHE A 620 -2.58 25.73 -16.25
N ASN A 621 -1.56 26.58 -16.46
CA ASN A 621 -1.66 27.75 -17.32
C ASN A 621 -2.85 28.66 -16.96
N ILE A 622 -3.19 28.77 -15.67
CA ILE A 622 -4.18 29.73 -15.17
C ILE A 622 -3.59 31.12 -15.17
N VAL A 623 -2.34 31.24 -14.70
CA VAL A 623 -1.55 32.47 -14.77
C VAL A 623 -1.27 32.81 -16.23
N PRO A 624 -1.49 34.07 -16.67
CA PRO A 624 -1.06 34.54 -17.99
C PRO A 624 0.45 34.30 -18.18
N LYS A 625 0.82 33.84 -19.37
CA LYS A 625 2.20 33.36 -19.66
C LYS A 625 3.29 34.36 -19.29
N GLU A 626 3.04 35.65 -19.53
CA GLU A 626 3.96 36.73 -19.22
C GLU A 626 4.20 36.96 -17.70
N LYS A 627 3.32 36.42 -16.83
CA LYS A 627 3.43 36.53 -15.38
C LYS A 627 3.96 35.27 -14.70
N GLN A 628 4.01 34.13 -15.40
CA GLN A 628 4.35 32.83 -14.80
C GLN A 628 5.69 32.82 -14.09
N MET A 629 6.74 33.38 -14.72
CA MET A 629 8.07 33.47 -14.13
C MET A 629 8.07 34.29 -12.84
N ALA A 630 7.43 35.46 -12.84
CA ALA A 630 7.38 36.33 -11.66
C ALA A 630 6.61 35.68 -10.50
N VAL A 631 5.55 34.92 -10.79
CA VAL A 631 4.81 34.17 -9.79
C VAL A 631 5.71 33.08 -9.18
N MET A 632 6.42 32.29 -9.99
CA MET A 632 7.29 31.22 -9.48
C MET A 632 8.53 31.76 -8.73
N GLU A 633 9.08 32.91 -9.12
CA GLU A 633 10.12 33.58 -8.33
C GLU A 633 9.62 33.90 -6.91
N LYS A 634 8.40 34.45 -6.80
CA LYS A 634 7.77 34.69 -5.50
C LYS A 634 7.45 33.41 -4.73
N VAL A 635 6.96 32.36 -5.40
CA VAL A 635 6.76 31.05 -4.78
C VAL A 635 8.04 30.55 -4.12
N MET A 636 9.19 30.82 -4.71
CA MET A 636 10.48 30.35 -4.18
C MET A 636 11.07 31.26 -3.11
N GLU A 637 10.85 32.58 -3.17
CA GLU A 637 11.55 33.56 -2.34
C GLU A 637 10.71 34.12 -1.19
N ASP A 638 9.39 34.18 -1.35
CA ASP A 638 8.49 34.77 -0.35
C ASP A 638 8.25 33.82 0.82
N LYS A 639 8.92 34.12 1.93
CA LYS A 639 8.82 33.32 3.19
C LYS A 639 7.48 33.48 3.91
N SER A 640 6.62 34.40 3.46
CA SER A 640 5.29 34.60 4.06
C SER A 640 4.25 33.60 3.53
N LEU A 641 4.56 32.87 2.46
CA LEU A 641 3.70 31.85 1.90
C LEU A 641 3.66 30.59 2.78
N SER A 642 2.53 29.91 2.80
CA SER A 642 2.46 28.55 3.30
C SER A 642 3.36 27.64 2.46
N HIS A 643 4.34 27.00 3.12
CA HIS A 643 5.37 26.23 2.43
C HIS A 643 4.91 24.81 2.07
N ALA A 644 5.16 24.42 0.83
CA ALA A 644 5.00 23.05 0.37
C ALA A 644 5.93 22.09 1.11
N GLN A 645 5.41 20.91 1.44
CA GLN A 645 6.15 19.81 2.03
C GLN A 645 6.68 18.86 0.92
N PRO A 646 7.50 17.87 1.24
CA PRO A 646 8.08 16.96 0.24
C PRO A 646 7.07 16.37 -0.73
N TYR A 647 5.85 16.07 -0.26
CA TYR A 647 4.76 15.55 -1.09
C TYR A 647 4.45 16.48 -2.28
N PHE A 648 4.33 17.80 -2.07
CA PHE A 648 3.96 18.74 -3.13
C PHE A 648 5.16 19.32 -3.88
N MET A 649 6.38 19.17 -3.36
CA MET A 649 7.58 19.77 -3.97
C MET A 649 7.85 19.34 -5.41
N HIS A 650 7.39 18.16 -5.82
CA HIS A 650 7.54 17.70 -7.21
C HIS A 650 6.82 18.64 -8.20
N CYS A 651 5.66 19.20 -7.84
CA CYS A 651 4.94 20.17 -8.68
C CYS A 651 5.73 21.46 -8.85
N ILE A 652 6.32 21.96 -7.75
CA ILE A 652 7.16 23.17 -7.81
C ILE A 652 8.37 22.96 -8.70
N ILE A 653 9.08 21.83 -8.51
CA ILE A 653 10.27 21.46 -9.27
C ILE A 653 9.95 21.34 -10.76
N ARG A 654 8.85 20.65 -11.09
CA ARG A 654 8.39 20.45 -12.47
C ARG A 654 8.17 21.79 -13.18
N GLU A 655 7.54 22.76 -12.52
CA GLU A 655 7.27 24.07 -13.11
C GLU A 655 8.51 24.94 -13.21
N MET A 656 9.41 24.89 -12.27
CA MET A 656 10.69 25.60 -12.37
C MET A 656 11.51 25.15 -13.57
N GLU A 657 11.45 23.88 -13.93
CA GLU A 657 12.11 23.34 -15.12
C GLU A 657 11.46 23.87 -16.41
N CYS A 658 10.13 23.89 -16.47
CA CYS A 658 9.36 24.32 -17.64
C CYS A 658 9.54 25.80 -17.98
N ILE A 659 9.73 26.68 -16.99
CA ILE A 659 9.87 28.14 -17.17
C ILE A 659 11.30 28.65 -17.04
N ASP A 660 12.30 27.76 -17.03
CA ASP A 660 13.74 28.08 -16.99
C ASP A 660 14.16 28.98 -15.80
N VAL A 661 13.46 28.83 -14.66
CA VAL A 661 13.87 29.49 -13.41
C VAL A 661 15.27 29.00 -13.01
N ARG A 662 16.13 29.94 -12.59
CA ARG A 662 17.57 29.74 -12.32
C ARG A 662 17.86 28.39 -11.62
N LYS A 663 18.49 27.47 -12.35
CA LYS A 663 18.88 26.12 -11.87
C LYS A 663 19.67 26.12 -10.56
N SER A 664 20.35 27.23 -10.23
CA SER A 664 21.09 27.38 -8.97
C SER A 664 20.22 27.42 -7.70
N ILE A 665 18.99 27.94 -7.81
CA ILE A 665 18.04 28.00 -6.69
C ILE A 665 17.50 26.60 -6.41
N TRP A 666 17.23 25.83 -7.48
CA TRP A 666 16.74 24.47 -7.40
C TRP A 666 17.69 23.52 -6.67
N ILE A 667 18.96 23.49 -7.10
CA ILE A 667 19.99 22.63 -6.51
C ILE A 667 20.22 22.97 -5.03
N LYS A 668 20.23 24.24 -4.68
CA LYS A 668 20.44 24.67 -3.30
C LYS A 668 19.30 24.19 -2.37
N ARG A 669 18.05 24.29 -2.79
CA ARG A 669 16.91 23.89 -1.95
C ARG A 669 16.68 22.39 -1.88
N SER A 670 16.82 21.65 -2.97
CA SER A 670 16.78 20.17 -2.88
C SER A 670 17.86 19.61 -1.94
N MET A 671 18.99 20.31 -1.78
CA MET A 671 20.02 19.92 -0.81
C MET A 671 19.75 20.37 0.64
N GLU A 672 18.89 21.35 0.85
CA GLU A 672 18.47 21.77 2.21
C GLU A 672 17.46 20.80 2.87
N TRP A 673 16.80 19.96 2.07
CA TRP A 673 15.83 18.97 2.52
C TRP A 673 16.41 17.59 2.85
N PHE A 674 17.61 17.30 2.37
CA PHE A 674 18.37 16.07 2.62
C PHE A 674 19.64 16.34 3.44
#